data_9ec05befe383ecbb64d7e32fea0f6b18
#
_entry.id   9ec05befe383ecbb64d7e32fea0f6b18
#
_cell.length_a   1.000
_cell.length_b   1.000
_cell.length_c   1.000
_cell.angle_alpha   90.00
_cell.angle_beta   90.00
_cell.angle_gamma   90.00
#
_symmetry.space_group_name_H-M   'P 1'
#
loop_
_entity.id
_entity.type
_entity.pdbx_description
1 polymer ?
#
loop_
_entity_poly.entity_id
_entity_poly.type
_entity_poly.pdbx_seq_one_letter_code
_entity_poly.pdbx_strand_id
1 'polypeptide(L)'
;MIKMDEHEEADSSAENPPIGNEEIEDEHAELTATPLKKYVTFVVDRKEGNSCKWTCNFGCRLEPYTGTYSRVRAHLIGLLPGQKSQGIIMCPKVKKEEREKMKAEEDEAKRVFGSSSRRVPVSSSPIVFPTWKTSTSVVVERGRTALDVSKTSSTDDVDRVIARFFYGNGIPFDLAKSPFWVDMVKAINEAPRGYKPPCADKIATTLLLEEKTKVDQALMFIKQRWPTYGVSIVSDGWTNLKNQALMNLIAVSDGKAVFINVIDCSGDEKSSEFIADLLLEAIESVGTQNVFQVLTDNSVICRDAGKIIETRHRHIFWSGSMAHCLSLLMKDIVKSTKPNLAFVGENYERVKRIIRYITNHSSAMYIFRTFPALDVIRVSKSRFGDHFIVLESIVRVKNVLVNLVLSEEWEKLKRGGSKLNLEHEEVKRTILDDDFWKKVTTILVFMKPIWEMICFCDSDKATIGEVYPRLDAMLGCIKDALLDSIEAYQVVSDIFMAHWKQMNIPLYSLAYVLTPFYYSGSWLTGLAQGGEKRNKPHADPDVHKAYLDALDRLVSDSKKAAIVRQQLSDFVSNRGVFARPQAIKDRETMSALSWWDLYGVTAPELYGLAVRVLSQSVNTSCVERGWSTYEYIHDVKRNKLNSNMAKSLIYVHYNNRLLTRYREDYEEMYKDWDAILSDDDLDNDMKDIEDREHFLLYNDEEEVSIATSGLPSYAPSQGSSALSQAHQLHEIAQVKRPRMNSLPSSFLLNSSSRD
;
A
#
# COMPACT_ATOMS: atom_id res chain seq x y z
N MET A 1 1.28 65.97 3.75
CA MET A 1 2.22 66.78 4.55
C MET A 1 3.49 65.98 4.51
N ILE A 2 4.41 66.36 3.57
CA ILE A 2 5.67 67.15 3.81
C ILE A 2 6.75 66.22 4.39
N LYS A 3 7.90 65.94 3.79
CA LYS A 3 8.81 66.42 2.71
C LYS A 3 9.85 65.34 2.53
N MET A 4 10.34 64.83 1.41
CA MET A 4 11.35 65.31 0.47
C MET A 4 12.59 65.95 1.15
N ASP A 5 13.75 65.33 0.81
CA ASP A 5 15.02 65.95 0.30
C ASP A 5 16.00 64.74 0.14
N GLU A 6 16.48 64.38 -0.99
CA GLU A 6 17.43 64.84 -2.03
C GLU A 6 18.90 64.82 -1.63
N HIS A 7 19.69 64.21 -2.56
CA HIS A 7 21.14 64.30 -2.87
C HIS A 7 22.10 63.43 -2.07
N GLU A 8 23.03 62.69 -2.67
CA GLU A 8 23.97 63.03 -3.76
C GLU A 8 24.60 61.79 -4.35
N GLU A 9 24.94 61.79 -5.62
CA GLU A 9 25.74 60.86 -6.40
C GLU A 9 27.22 60.82 -5.89
N ALA A 10 27.82 59.61 -5.94
CA ALA A 10 29.23 59.43 -6.22
C ALA A 10 29.52 58.05 -6.82
N ASP A 11 30.00 58.13 -8.02
CA ASP A 11 30.61 57.13 -8.89
C ASP A 11 31.82 56.43 -8.23
N SER A 12 31.92 55.10 -8.31
CA SER A 12 33.20 54.41 -8.57
C SER A 12 33.06 52.93 -8.84
N SER A 13 33.39 52.55 -10.06
CA SER A 13 34.10 51.36 -10.55
C SER A 13 33.87 50.04 -9.82
N ALA A 14 33.20 49.13 -10.55
CA ALA A 14 33.12 47.72 -10.28
C ALA A 14 34.49 47.04 -10.43
N GLU A 15 34.94 46.34 -9.40
CA GLU A 15 35.86 45.21 -9.52
C GLU A 15 35.15 43.92 -9.08
N ASN A 16 35.13 42.92 -10.00
CA ASN A 16 34.71 41.58 -9.71
C ASN A 16 35.68 40.91 -8.71
N PRO A 17 35.18 40.14 -7.75
CA PRO A 17 36.05 39.31 -6.95
C PRO A 17 36.49 38.06 -7.76
N PRO A 18 37.70 37.53 -7.52
CA PRO A 18 38.28 36.45 -8.29
C PRO A 18 37.60 35.13 -7.94
N ILE A 19 37.10 34.43 -8.95
CA ILE A 19 36.77 33.01 -8.93
C ILE A 19 38.10 32.25 -8.81
N GLY A 20 38.33 31.52 -7.74
CA GLY A 20 39.45 30.60 -7.77
C GLY A 20 40.12 30.21 -6.49
N ASN A 21 39.43 29.89 -5.41
CA ASN A 21 40.07 29.29 -4.24
C ASN A 21 39.46 27.96 -3.78
N GLU A 22 38.21 27.66 -4.11
CA GLU A 22 37.58 26.36 -3.65
C GLU A 22 38.01 25.17 -4.52
N GLU A 23 38.27 25.33 -5.83
CA GLU A 23 38.73 24.22 -6.69
C GLU A 23 40.23 23.87 -6.43
N ILE A 24 41.04 24.80 -5.96
CA ILE A 24 42.46 24.59 -5.65
C ILE A 24 42.62 23.90 -4.29
N GLU A 25 41.78 24.17 -3.32
CA GLU A 25 41.82 23.54 -2.02
C GLU A 25 41.32 22.07 -2.08
N ASP A 26 40.33 21.78 -2.91
CA ASP A 26 39.85 20.40 -3.11
C ASP A 26 40.85 19.52 -3.88
N GLU A 27 41.56 20.05 -4.89
CA GLU A 27 42.61 19.31 -5.60
C GLU A 27 43.83 19.04 -4.70
N HIS A 28 44.18 19.98 -3.84
CA HIS A 28 45.26 19.82 -2.85
C HIS A 28 44.90 18.82 -1.74
N ALA A 29 43.63 18.80 -1.32
CA ALA A 29 43.12 17.86 -0.32
C ALA A 29 43.04 16.43 -0.89
N GLU A 30 42.68 16.26 -2.18
CA GLU A 30 42.63 14.97 -2.85
C GLU A 30 44.01 14.37 -3.11
N LEU A 31 45.02 15.21 -3.42
CA LEU A 31 46.42 14.80 -3.58
C LEU A 31 47.06 14.38 -2.26
N THR A 32 46.71 15.00 -1.15
CA THR A 32 47.20 14.63 0.19
C THR A 32 46.59 13.35 0.70
N ALA A 33 45.33 13.03 0.33
CA ALA A 33 44.67 11.76 0.71
C ALA A 33 45.13 10.57 -0.14
N THR A 34 45.64 10.81 -1.36
CA THR A 34 46.06 9.75 -2.30
C THR A 34 47.44 10.06 -2.92
N PRO A 35 48.52 10.06 -2.12
CA PRO A 35 49.83 10.59 -2.49
C PRO A 35 50.48 9.90 -3.69
N LEU A 36 50.09 8.67 -4.01
CA LEU A 36 50.66 7.92 -5.15
C LEU A 36 50.06 8.33 -6.51
N LYS A 37 48.98 9.16 -6.54
CA LYS A 37 48.43 9.68 -7.79
C LYS A 37 49.44 10.52 -8.60
N LYS A 38 50.38 11.20 -7.95
CA LYS A 38 51.43 11.99 -8.62
C LYS A 38 52.42 11.18 -9.46
N TYR A 39 52.50 9.86 -9.24
CA TYR A 39 53.39 8.95 -10.01
C TYR A 39 52.71 8.28 -11.19
N VAL A 40 51.48 8.65 -11.50
CA VAL A 40 50.72 8.16 -12.64
C VAL A 40 50.01 9.32 -13.31
N THR A 41 49.78 9.21 -14.61
CA THR A 41 48.99 10.19 -15.38
C THR A 41 47.66 9.55 -15.77
N PHE A 42 46.56 10.19 -15.39
CA PHE A 42 45.21 9.73 -15.74
C PHE A 42 44.87 10.16 -17.14
N VAL A 43 44.44 9.19 -17.96
CA VAL A 43 43.88 9.46 -19.30
C VAL A 43 42.38 9.72 -19.12
N VAL A 44 41.97 10.96 -19.40
CA VAL A 44 40.57 11.42 -19.23
C VAL A 44 39.68 10.73 -20.27
N ASP A 45 39.05 9.63 -19.88
CA ASP A 45 37.88 9.07 -20.56
C ASP A 45 36.91 8.62 -19.48
N ARG A 46 36.02 9.55 -19.06
CA ARG A 46 34.91 9.25 -18.14
C ARG A 46 33.83 8.52 -18.92
N LYS A 47 33.91 7.20 -18.95
CA LYS A 47 32.76 6.31 -19.21
C LYS A 47 32.56 5.41 -18.02
N GLU A 48 31.36 5.50 -17.44
CA GLU A 48 30.68 4.62 -16.52
C GLU A 48 31.53 3.67 -15.66
N GLY A 49 31.54 3.94 -14.36
CA GLY A 49 32.15 3.13 -13.31
C GLY A 49 33.39 3.77 -12.69
N ASN A 50 33.59 3.53 -11.39
CA ASN A 50 34.69 4.06 -10.54
C ASN A 50 36.11 3.63 -10.98
N SER A 51 36.35 3.17 -12.22
CA SER A 51 37.63 2.74 -12.73
C SER A 51 38.16 3.72 -13.79
N CYS A 52 39.29 4.36 -13.52
CA CYS A 52 39.98 5.27 -14.44
C CYS A 52 41.05 4.53 -15.27
N LYS A 53 41.33 5.00 -16.51
CA LYS A 53 42.53 4.60 -17.26
C LYS A 53 43.70 5.49 -16.85
N TRP A 54 44.89 4.90 -16.60
CA TRP A 54 46.06 5.62 -16.15
C TRP A 54 47.36 5.01 -16.72
N THR A 55 48.39 5.81 -16.92
CA THR A 55 49.71 5.40 -17.34
C THR A 55 50.72 5.62 -16.22
N CYS A 56 51.69 4.72 -16.11
CA CYS A 56 52.77 4.82 -15.13
C CYS A 56 53.83 5.82 -15.60
N ASN A 57 54.17 6.85 -14.83
CA ASN A 57 55.13 7.90 -15.20
C ASN A 57 56.57 7.36 -15.29
N PHE A 58 56.84 6.16 -14.79
CA PHE A 58 58.13 5.45 -14.98
C PHE A 58 58.23 4.76 -16.37
N GLY A 59 57.19 4.87 -17.20
CA GLY A 59 57.21 4.35 -18.55
C GLY A 59 57.41 2.83 -18.66
N CYS A 60 56.88 2.05 -17.76
CA CYS A 60 57.02 0.62 -17.73
C CYS A 60 56.19 -0.11 -18.80
N ARG A 61 55.13 0.55 -19.33
CA ARG A 61 54.28 0.07 -20.39
C ARG A 61 53.72 1.24 -21.23
N LEU A 62 53.53 1.06 -22.50
CA LEU A 62 52.96 2.06 -23.41
C LEU A 62 51.44 2.14 -23.35
N GLU A 63 50.79 1.02 -23.06
CA GLU A 63 49.31 0.97 -22.95
C GLU A 63 48.85 1.34 -21.56
N PRO A 64 47.74 2.11 -21.43
CA PRO A 64 47.18 2.46 -20.13
C PRO A 64 46.69 1.25 -19.31
N TYR A 65 46.88 1.31 -18.04
CA TYR A 65 46.22 0.42 -17.07
C TYR A 65 44.79 0.92 -16.77
N THR A 66 43.89 0.01 -16.43
CA THR A 66 42.52 0.36 -16.01
C THR A 66 42.34 -0.03 -14.55
N GLY A 67 41.78 0.86 -13.73
CA GLY A 67 41.44 0.53 -12.35
C GLY A 67 41.46 1.73 -11.39
N THR A 68 41.16 1.44 -10.11
CA THR A 68 41.10 2.39 -8.99
C THR A 68 42.49 2.65 -8.40
N TYR A 69 42.57 3.60 -7.45
CA TYR A 69 43.80 3.89 -6.69
C TYR A 69 44.45 2.65 -6.06
N SER A 70 43.66 1.68 -5.63
CA SER A 70 44.22 0.40 -5.09
C SER A 70 45.06 -0.37 -6.11
N ARG A 71 44.78 -0.26 -7.41
CA ARG A 71 45.57 -0.85 -8.47
C ARG A 71 46.83 -0.02 -8.80
N VAL A 72 46.76 1.30 -8.72
CA VAL A 72 47.92 2.20 -8.80
C VAL A 72 48.91 1.85 -7.68
N ARG A 73 48.42 1.74 -6.47
CA ARG A 73 49.19 1.33 -5.30
C ARG A 73 49.85 -0.04 -5.50
N ALA A 74 49.06 -1.04 -5.92
CA ALA A 74 49.57 -2.40 -6.16
C ALA A 74 50.71 -2.42 -7.21
N HIS A 75 50.60 -1.56 -8.23
CA HIS A 75 51.63 -1.43 -9.27
C HIS A 75 52.88 -0.73 -8.78
N LEU A 76 52.80 0.32 -7.99
CA LEU A 76 53.94 1.12 -7.54
C LEU A 76 54.69 0.53 -6.32
N ILE A 77 53.94 0.10 -5.30
CA ILE A 77 54.52 -0.33 -4.02
C ILE A 77 54.21 -1.79 -3.59
N GLY A 78 53.33 -2.45 -4.35
CA GLY A 78 52.97 -3.86 -4.14
C GLY A 78 51.61 -4.08 -3.52
N LEU A 79 51.19 -5.34 -3.48
CA LEU A 79 49.90 -5.78 -2.96
C LEU A 79 49.88 -5.69 -1.42
N LEU A 80 48.68 -5.43 -0.88
CA LEU A 80 48.40 -5.56 0.55
C LEU A 80 48.31 -7.06 0.94
N PRO A 81 48.63 -7.42 2.19
CA PRO A 81 48.42 -8.78 2.67
C PRO A 81 46.95 -9.22 2.44
N GLY A 82 46.72 -10.33 1.74
CA GLY A 82 45.41 -10.87 1.39
C GLY A 82 44.76 -10.30 0.08
N GLN A 83 45.37 -9.31 -0.56
CA GLN A 83 44.87 -8.76 -1.82
C GLN A 83 45.24 -9.65 -3.03
N LYS A 84 44.24 -9.96 -3.86
CA LYS A 84 44.49 -10.70 -5.14
C LYS A 84 45.03 -9.75 -6.21
N SER A 85 46.01 -10.23 -7.02
CA SER A 85 46.69 -9.40 -8.01
C SER A 85 45.82 -8.89 -9.15
N GLN A 86 44.72 -9.56 -9.46
CA GLN A 86 43.81 -9.23 -10.56
C GLN A 86 44.50 -8.78 -11.86
N GLY A 87 45.64 -9.42 -12.19
CA GLY A 87 46.41 -9.11 -13.41
C GLY A 87 47.30 -7.86 -13.32
N ILE A 88 47.44 -7.21 -12.16
CA ILE A 88 48.41 -6.12 -11.95
C ILE A 88 49.77 -6.71 -11.51
N ILE A 89 50.81 -6.27 -12.22
CA ILE A 89 52.21 -6.62 -11.93
C ILE A 89 52.89 -5.38 -11.32
N MET A 90 53.74 -5.61 -10.33
CA MET A 90 54.54 -4.57 -9.70
C MET A 90 55.48 -3.94 -10.72
N CYS A 91 55.62 -2.60 -10.73
CA CYS A 91 56.39 -1.87 -11.73
C CYS A 91 57.87 -2.31 -11.71
N PRO A 92 58.40 -2.83 -12.83
CA PRO A 92 59.79 -3.29 -12.89
C PRO A 92 60.78 -2.12 -12.94
N LYS A 93 60.34 -0.92 -13.26
CA LYS A 93 61.20 0.27 -13.40
C LYS A 93 61.37 1.12 -12.16
N VAL A 94 60.52 0.89 -11.12
CA VAL A 94 60.65 1.56 -9.83
C VAL A 94 61.73 0.86 -9.01
N LYS A 95 62.79 1.61 -8.61
CA LYS A 95 63.90 1.11 -7.80
C LYS A 95 63.43 0.88 -6.34
N LYS A 96 64.17 0.04 -5.59
CA LYS A 96 63.78 -0.31 -4.22
C LYS A 96 63.72 0.89 -3.27
N GLU A 97 64.66 1.80 -3.43
CA GLU A 97 64.70 3.04 -2.62
C GLU A 97 63.52 3.98 -2.89
N GLU A 98 63.14 4.15 -4.15
CA GLU A 98 61.98 4.93 -4.55
C GLU A 98 60.64 4.32 -4.05
N ARG A 99 60.61 2.97 -4.02
CA ARG A 99 59.45 2.23 -3.54
C ARG A 99 59.27 2.37 -2.03
N GLU A 100 60.37 2.38 -1.27
CA GLU A 100 60.36 2.63 0.17
C GLU A 100 59.91 4.08 0.47
N LYS A 101 60.34 5.04 -0.32
CA LYS A 101 59.91 6.42 -0.22
C LYS A 101 58.40 6.57 -0.49
N MET A 102 57.86 5.99 -1.55
CA MET A 102 56.44 5.99 -1.88
C MET A 102 55.60 5.30 -0.79
N LYS A 103 56.13 4.25 -0.17
CA LYS A 103 55.44 3.59 0.93
C LYS A 103 55.44 4.47 2.20
N ALA A 104 56.49 5.19 2.48
CA ALA A 104 56.54 6.12 3.59
C ALA A 104 55.56 7.29 3.39
N GLU A 105 55.44 7.83 2.14
CA GLU A 105 54.47 8.88 1.80
C GLU A 105 53.04 8.41 1.96
N GLU A 106 52.71 7.18 1.58
CA GLU A 106 51.39 6.60 1.79
C GLU A 106 51.06 6.33 3.25
N ASP A 107 52.02 5.87 4.02
CA ASP A 107 51.89 5.62 5.46
C ASP A 107 51.74 6.95 6.23
N GLU A 108 52.45 8.02 5.83
CA GLU A 108 52.28 9.37 6.40
C GLU A 108 50.93 9.98 6.06
N ALA A 109 50.47 9.87 4.81
CA ALA A 109 49.13 10.32 4.43
C ALA A 109 48.04 9.60 5.26
N LYS A 110 48.20 8.33 5.54
CA LYS A 110 47.30 7.56 6.41
C LYS A 110 47.33 8.05 7.87
N ARG A 111 48.46 8.54 8.36
CA ARG A 111 48.59 9.10 9.71
C ARG A 111 47.90 10.47 9.80
N VAL A 112 48.13 11.35 8.82
CA VAL A 112 47.60 12.71 8.79
C VAL A 112 46.07 12.69 8.61
N PHE A 113 45.52 11.90 7.66
CA PHE A 113 44.10 11.77 7.43
C PHE A 113 43.38 10.88 8.46
N GLY A 114 44.08 10.00 9.14
CA GLY A 114 43.56 9.21 10.25
C GLY A 114 43.35 10.03 11.53
N SER A 115 43.95 11.20 11.65
CA SER A 115 43.92 12.01 12.88
C SER A 115 42.89 13.17 12.86
N SER A 116 42.33 13.53 11.69
CA SER A 116 41.36 14.65 11.61
C SER A 116 39.90 14.25 11.74
N SER A 117 39.55 12.98 11.71
CA SER A 117 38.29 12.50 12.25
C SER A 117 38.62 11.84 13.61
N ARG A 118 37.99 12.32 14.67
CA ARG A 118 38.01 11.67 15.99
C ARG A 118 37.46 10.25 15.89
N ARG A 119 38.25 9.31 15.35
CA ARG A 119 38.06 7.88 15.47
C ARG A 119 39.05 7.36 16.49
N VAL A 120 38.51 6.86 17.56
CA VAL A 120 39.21 6.00 18.51
C VAL A 120 39.97 4.90 17.72
N PRO A 121 41.22 4.62 17.97
CA PRO A 121 41.99 3.61 17.21
C PRO A 121 41.37 2.24 17.36
N VAL A 122 40.79 1.71 16.30
CA VAL A 122 40.44 0.31 16.20
C VAL A 122 41.71 -0.44 15.84
N SER A 123 42.24 -1.15 16.83
CA SER A 123 43.29 -2.15 16.65
C SER A 123 42.83 -3.16 15.61
N SER A 124 43.53 -3.24 14.49
CA SER A 124 43.31 -4.25 13.45
C SER A 124 43.79 -5.59 13.91
N SER A 125 42.89 -6.40 14.44
CA SER A 125 43.08 -7.84 14.53
C SER A 125 42.19 -8.50 13.47
N PRO A 126 42.66 -9.54 12.78
CA PRO A 126 41.95 -10.18 11.70
C PRO A 126 40.68 -10.89 12.20
N ILE A 127 39.56 -10.59 11.60
CA ILE A 127 38.32 -11.33 11.84
C ILE A 127 38.45 -12.71 11.22
N VAL A 128 38.72 -13.71 12.05
CA VAL A 128 38.61 -15.11 11.67
C VAL A 128 37.17 -15.55 11.89
N PHE A 129 36.47 -15.88 10.80
CA PHE A 129 35.17 -16.51 10.89
C PHE A 129 35.34 -17.94 11.43
N PRO A 130 34.66 -18.32 12.53
CA PRO A 130 34.71 -19.69 13.01
C PRO A 130 33.88 -20.61 12.11
N THR A 131 34.52 -21.60 11.52
CA THR A 131 33.85 -22.77 10.97
C THR A 131 33.34 -23.63 12.13
N TRP A 132 32.06 -23.96 12.12
CA TRP A 132 31.43 -24.85 13.10
C TRP A 132 31.99 -26.27 12.99
N LYS A 133 32.69 -26.72 14.02
CA LYS A 133 32.88 -28.14 14.36
C LYS A 133 32.53 -28.37 15.82
N THR A 134 31.71 -29.38 16.01
CA THR A 134 31.19 -29.89 17.27
C THR A 134 32.29 -30.34 18.25
N SER A 135 32.03 -30.06 19.52
CA SER A 135 32.47 -30.75 20.73
C SER A 135 33.98 -30.90 21.04
N THR A 136 34.44 -30.22 22.04
CA THR A 136 34.99 -30.81 23.29
C THR A 136 35.45 -29.70 24.23
N SER A 137 35.25 -29.92 25.51
CA SER A 137 35.63 -29.07 26.64
C SER A 137 37.12 -28.67 26.61
N VAL A 138 37.37 -27.35 26.49
CA VAL A 138 38.71 -26.81 26.79
C VAL A 138 38.54 -25.70 27.83
N VAL A 139 39.24 -25.88 28.92
CA VAL A 139 39.49 -24.89 29.97
C VAL A 139 40.18 -23.69 29.32
N VAL A 140 39.52 -22.55 29.29
CA VAL A 140 40.09 -21.31 28.76
C VAL A 140 40.69 -20.53 29.92
N GLU A 141 41.99 -20.46 29.91
CA GLU A 141 42.74 -19.47 30.66
C GLU A 141 42.35 -18.05 30.23
N ARG A 142 42.20 -17.18 31.21
CA ARG A 142 41.78 -15.79 31.05
C ARG A 142 42.81 -14.98 30.26
N GLY A 143 42.61 -14.86 28.96
CA GLY A 143 43.15 -13.75 28.17
C GLY A 143 42.10 -12.63 28.09
N ARG A 144 42.38 -11.50 28.69
CA ARG A 144 41.55 -10.28 28.64
C ARG A 144 41.44 -9.81 27.20
N THR A 145 40.31 -10.02 26.53
CA THR A 145 39.86 -9.16 25.44
C THR A 145 38.86 -8.19 26.03
N ALA A 146 39.38 -7.00 26.29
CA ALA A 146 38.62 -5.89 26.79
C ALA A 146 37.73 -5.31 25.67
N LEU A 147 36.53 -5.81 25.54
CA LEU A 147 35.40 -4.92 25.61
C LEU A 147 35.04 -4.87 27.09
N ASP A 148 35.75 -4.03 27.82
CA ASP A 148 35.28 -3.55 29.09
C ASP A 148 33.90 -2.95 28.86
N VAL A 149 32.87 -3.71 29.16
CA VAL A 149 31.59 -3.18 29.59
C VAL A 149 31.90 -2.62 30.99
N SER A 150 32.74 -1.58 31.02
CA SER A 150 32.82 -0.65 32.13
C SER A 150 31.41 -0.14 32.28
N LYS A 151 30.82 -0.26 33.47
CA LYS A 151 29.52 0.25 33.93
C LYS A 151 29.03 1.35 32.98
N THR A 152 28.03 1.05 32.17
CA THR A 152 27.31 2.04 31.38
C THR A 152 26.88 3.12 32.36
N SER A 153 27.64 4.22 32.40
CA SER A 153 27.49 5.26 33.39
C SER A 153 26.63 6.42 32.88
N SER A 154 26.20 6.34 31.62
CA SER A 154 25.32 7.31 31.01
C SER A 154 24.29 6.67 30.08
N THR A 155 23.12 7.31 29.93
CA THR A 155 22.09 6.97 28.93
C THR A 155 22.67 6.91 27.52
N ASP A 156 23.62 7.81 27.21
CA ASP A 156 24.30 7.87 25.90
C ASP A 156 25.05 6.58 25.52
N ASP A 157 25.58 5.86 26.51
CA ASP A 157 26.28 4.60 26.25
C ASP A 157 25.30 3.49 25.88
N VAL A 158 24.13 3.47 26.51
CA VAL A 158 23.02 2.54 26.17
C VAL A 158 22.53 2.83 24.76
N ASP A 159 22.26 4.10 24.45
CA ASP A 159 21.79 4.54 23.14
C ASP A 159 22.77 4.17 22.02
N ARG A 160 24.08 4.29 22.26
CA ARG A 160 25.09 3.84 21.30
C ARG A 160 25.10 2.33 21.07
N VAL A 161 24.81 1.53 22.09
CA VAL A 161 24.72 0.07 21.94
C VAL A 161 23.46 -0.30 21.13
N ILE A 162 22.34 0.32 21.42
CA ILE A 162 21.09 0.18 20.66
C ILE A 162 21.30 0.59 19.19
N ALA A 163 21.86 1.78 18.96
CA ALA A 163 22.14 2.27 17.62
C ALA A 163 23.05 1.30 16.83
N ARG A 164 24.06 0.74 17.48
CA ARG A 164 24.96 -0.27 16.88
C ARG A 164 24.21 -1.55 16.49
N PHE A 165 23.22 -1.98 17.29
CA PHE A 165 22.38 -3.13 16.95
C PHE A 165 21.57 -2.87 15.66
N PHE A 166 20.96 -1.69 15.54
CA PHE A 166 20.25 -1.30 14.31
C PHE A 166 21.19 -1.23 13.10
N TYR A 167 22.32 -0.53 13.23
CA TYR A 167 23.28 -0.34 12.13
C TYR A 167 23.93 -1.65 11.68
N GLY A 168 24.35 -2.49 12.64
CA GLY A 168 25.02 -3.74 12.35
C GLY A 168 24.14 -4.81 11.71
N ASN A 169 22.85 -4.73 11.90
CA ASN A 169 21.86 -5.67 11.34
C ASN A 169 21.04 -5.07 10.19
N GLY A 170 21.24 -3.79 9.84
CA GLY A 170 20.48 -3.13 8.79
C GLY A 170 18.98 -3.03 9.10
N ILE A 171 18.65 -2.83 10.40
CA ILE A 171 17.25 -2.76 10.84
C ILE A 171 16.69 -1.38 10.53
N PRO A 172 15.49 -1.25 9.94
CA PRO A 172 14.83 0.03 9.73
C PRO A 172 14.65 0.80 11.05
N PHE A 173 14.92 2.10 11.04
CA PHE A 173 14.87 2.92 12.26
C PHE A 173 13.47 3.02 12.85
N ASP A 174 12.46 2.96 12.01
CA ASP A 174 11.05 3.01 12.42
C ASP A 174 10.61 1.80 13.27
N LEU A 175 11.40 0.70 13.27
CA LEU A 175 11.17 -0.40 14.20
C LEU A 175 11.23 0.06 15.66
N ALA A 176 11.98 1.12 15.97
CA ALA A 176 12.03 1.70 17.31
C ALA A 176 10.69 2.32 17.79
N LYS A 177 9.75 2.57 16.87
CA LYS A 177 8.37 3.00 17.18
C LYS A 177 7.43 1.82 17.47
N SER A 178 7.88 0.58 17.24
CA SER A 178 7.07 -0.64 17.44
C SER A 178 6.72 -0.84 18.92
N PRO A 179 5.47 -1.23 19.26
CA PRO A 179 5.13 -1.62 20.63
C PRO A 179 5.99 -2.78 21.12
N PHE A 180 6.34 -3.72 20.24
CA PHE A 180 7.18 -4.87 20.56
C PHE A 180 8.61 -4.47 20.93
N TRP A 181 9.13 -3.39 20.35
CA TRP A 181 10.42 -2.80 20.74
C TRP A 181 10.36 -2.23 22.16
N VAL A 182 9.32 -1.42 22.44
CA VAL A 182 9.12 -0.81 23.76
C VAL A 182 8.99 -1.88 24.84
N ASP A 183 8.17 -2.90 24.60
CA ASP A 183 7.96 -4.01 25.52
C ASP A 183 9.25 -4.82 25.75
N MET A 184 10.04 -5.06 24.71
CA MET A 184 11.34 -5.76 24.81
C MET A 184 12.32 -4.96 25.67
N VAL A 185 12.48 -3.67 25.41
CA VAL A 185 13.40 -2.81 26.17
C VAL A 185 12.98 -2.73 27.64
N LYS A 186 11.67 -2.60 27.91
CA LYS A 186 11.13 -2.63 29.28
C LYS A 186 11.44 -3.96 29.97
N ALA A 187 11.18 -5.08 29.31
CA ALA A 187 11.40 -6.41 29.88
C ALA A 187 12.90 -6.66 30.17
N ILE A 188 13.81 -6.17 29.31
CA ILE A 188 15.26 -6.28 29.53
C ILE A 188 15.68 -5.43 30.72
N ASN A 189 15.13 -4.22 30.87
CA ASN A 189 15.45 -3.33 31.98
C ASN A 189 14.99 -3.89 33.35
N GLU A 190 13.86 -4.60 33.35
CA GLU A 190 13.30 -5.27 34.54
C GLU A 190 13.85 -6.68 34.80
N ALA A 191 14.73 -7.18 33.92
CA ALA A 191 15.22 -8.54 33.97
C ALA A 191 16.08 -8.80 35.24
N PRO A 192 16.02 -10.01 35.84
CA PRO A 192 16.85 -10.38 36.98
C PRO A 192 18.33 -10.25 36.66
N ARG A 193 19.17 -9.93 37.68
CA ARG A 193 20.65 -9.90 37.53
C ARG A 193 21.16 -11.21 36.98
N GLY A 194 21.99 -11.17 35.94
CA GLY A 194 22.56 -12.34 35.29
C GLY A 194 21.65 -12.93 34.19
N TYR A 195 20.59 -12.24 33.80
CA TYR A 195 19.77 -12.63 32.65
C TYR A 195 20.65 -12.87 31.40
N LYS A 196 20.35 -13.94 30.68
CA LYS A 196 20.99 -14.27 29.39
C LYS A 196 19.91 -14.31 28.31
N PRO A 197 20.11 -13.62 27.19
CA PRO A 197 19.12 -13.62 26.10
C PRO A 197 18.95 -15.04 25.54
N PRO A 198 17.76 -15.38 25.02
CA PRO A 198 17.50 -16.68 24.43
C PRO A 198 18.31 -16.87 23.15
N CYS A 199 18.72 -18.12 22.88
CA CYS A 199 19.36 -18.48 21.62
C CYS A 199 18.35 -18.53 20.47
N ALA A 200 18.84 -18.47 19.22
CA ALA A 200 18.02 -18.51 18.02
C ALA A 200 17.08 -19.71 17.96
N ASP A 201 17.56 -20.91 18.31
CA ASP A 201 16.76 -22.14 18.32
C ASP A 201 15.59 -22.05 19.31
N LYS A 202 15.81 -21.49 20.51
CA LYS A 202 14.74 -21.29 21.49
C LYS A 202 13.70 -20.28 21.01
N ILE A 203 14.13 -19.20 20.35
CA ILE A 203 13.22 -18.20 19.74
C ILE A 203 12.38 -18.86 18.66
N ALA A 204 13.01 -19.63 17.78
CA ALA A 204 12.35 -20.23 16.62
C ALA A 204 11.42 -21.39 16.98
N THR A 205 11.53 -22.01 18.15
CA THR A 205 10.78 -23.21 18.52
C THR A 205 9.89 -22.97 19.74
N THR A 206 10.45 -23.13 20.93
CA THR A 206 9.68 -23.10 22.20
C THR A 206 8.94 -21.78 22.39
N LEU A 207 9.64 -20.65 22.26
CA LEU A 207 9.03 -19.33 22.48
C LEU A 207 7.99 -18.98 21.41
N LEU A 208 8.19 -19.44 20.18
CA LEU A 208 7.18 -19.24 19.10
C LEU A 208 5.88 -19.98 19.42
N LEU A 209 5.94 -21.20 19.91
CA LEU A 209 4.75 -21.98 20.27
C LEU A 209 4.06 -21.42 21.53
N GLU A 210 4.84 -20.99 22.51
CA GLU A 210 4.32 -20.31 23.71
C GLU A 210 3.60 -19.00 23.33
N GLU A 211 4.22 -18.21 22.44
CA GLU A 211 3.63 -16.96 21.97
C GLU A 211 2.35 -17.20 21.15
N LYS A 212 2.34 -18.22 20.29
CA LYS A 212 1.12 -18.61 19.58
C LYS A 212 -0.03 -18.91 20.55
N THR A 213 0.26 -19.61 21.64
CA THR A 213 -0.75 -19.92 22.68
C THR A 213 -1.25 -18.66 23.37
N LYS A 214 -0.38 -17.69 23.67
CA LYS A 214 -0.77 -16.40 24.24
C LYS A 214 -1.63 -15.58 23.29
N VAL A 215 -1.26 -15.56 22.01
CA VAL A 215 -2.04 -14.90 20.95
C VAL A 215 -3.43 -15.53 20.85
N ASP A 216 -3.54 -16.86 20.87
CA ASP A 216 -4.82 -17.55 20.88
C ASP A 216 -5.68 -17.15 22.08
N GLN A 217 -5.07 -17.05 23.27
CA GLN A 217 -5.77 -16.57 24.47
C GLN A 217 -6.19 -15.11 24.33
N ALA A 218 -5.33 -14.25 23.81
CA ALA A 218 -5.67 -12.85 23.58
C ALA A 218 -6.81 -12.66 22.57
N LEU A 219 -6.92 -13.55 21.57
CA LEU A 219 -8.00 -13.51 20.58
C LEU A 219 -9.35 -14.02 21.11
N MET A 220 -9.39 -14.66 22.29
CA MET A 220 -10.64 -15.22 22.84
C MET A 220 -11.72 -14.17 23.02
N PHE A 221 -11.38 -12.93 23.40
CA PHE A 221 -12.39 -11.88 23.58
C PHE A 221 -13.09 -11.52 22.24
N ILE A 222 -12.44 -11.69 21.09
CA ILE A 222 -13.07 -11.52 19.78
C ILE A 222 -13.90 -12.76 19.43
N LYS A 223 -13.33 -13.96 19.59
CA LYS A 223 -13.98 -15.23 19.24
C LYS A 223 -15.27 -15.47 20.04
N GLN A 224 -15.31 -15.04 21.30
CA GLN A 224 -16.51 -15.13 22.16
C GLN A 224 -17.68 -14.26 21.67
N ARG A 225 -17.43 -13.26 20.86
CA ARG A 225 -18.45 -12.37 20.27
C ARG A 225 -19.06 -12.92 18.97
N TRP A 226 -18.42 -13.90 18.32
CA TRP A 226 -18.88 -14.45 17.04
C TRP A 226 -20.34 -14.93 17.05
N PRO A 227 -20.87 -15.62 18.09
CA PRO A 227 -22.28 -16.01 18.12
C PRO A 227 -23.24 -14.81 18.13
N THR A 228 -22.82 -13.67 18.64
CA THR A 228 -23.66 -12.45 18.73
C THR A 228 -23.62 -11.64 17.45
N TYR A 229 -22.41 -11.39 16.91
CA TYR A 229 -22.20 -10.47 15.77
C TYR A 229 -22.12 -11.17 14.42
N GLY A 230 -22.02 -12.49 14.39
CA GLY A 230 -21.77 -13.22 13.16
C GLY A 230 -20.34 -13.02 12.65
N VAL A 231 -19.97 -13.78 11.63
CA VAL A 231 -18.62 -13.79 11.03
C VAL A 231 -18.72 -13.76 9.52
N SER A 232 -17.87 -12.93 8.90
CA SER A 232 -17.48 -13.06 7.49
C SER A 232 -16.17 -13.85 7.41
N ILE A 233 -16.14 -14.95 6.68
CA ILE A 233 -14.89 -15.59 6.25
C ILE A 233 -14.38 -14.83 5.04
N VAL A 234 -13.21 -14.24 5.18
CA VAL A 234 -12.58 -13.45 4.13
C VAL A 234 -11.36 -14.20 3.61
N SER A 235 -11.28 -14.35 2.32
CA SER A 235 -10.19 -15.07 1.67
C SER A 235 -9.75 -14.35 0.41
N ASP A 236 -8.45 -14.42 0.16
CA ASP A 236 -7.88 -13.95 -1.09
C ASP A 236 -6.64 -14.80 -1.41
N GLY A 237 -6.40 -14.99 -2.71
CA GLY A 237 -5.31 -15.79 -3.22
C GLY A 237 -4.30 -14.92 -3.95
N TRP A 238 -3.01 -15.24 -3.79
CA TRP A 238 -1.95 -14.57 -4.56
C TRP A 238 -0.83 -15.55 -4.89
N THR A 239 0.04 -15.16 -5.81
CA THR A 239 1.26 -15.88 -6.12
C THR A 239 2.45 -15.09 -5.58
N ASN A 240 3.28 -15.71 -4.73
CA ASN A 240 4.44 -15.05 -4.16
C ASN A 240 5.64 -15.02 -5.15
N LEU A 241 6.72 -14.31 -4.77
CA LEU A 241 7.96 -14.21 -5.57
C LEU A 241 8.63 -15.58 -5.90
N LYS A 242 8.23 -16.67 -5.24
CA LYS A 242 8.70 -18.03 -5.50
C LYS A 242 7.75 -18.83 -6.39
N ASN A 243 6.78 -18.18 -7.01
CA ASN A 243 5.71 -18.83 -7.79
C ASN A 243 4.87 -19.83 -6.98
N GLN A 244 4.73 -19.62 -5.66
CA GLN A 244 3.82 -20.41 -4.84
C GLN A 244 2.46 -19.75 -4.82
N ALA A 245 1.43 -20.50 -5.18
CA ALA A 245 0.06 -20.06 -5.07
C ALA A 245 -0.42 -20.22 -3.63
N LEU A 246 -0.80 -19.14 -3.01
CA LEU A 246 -1.15 -19.05 -1.60
C LEU A 246 -2.57 -18.55 -1.42
N MET A 247 -3.23 -18.95 -0.35
CA MET A 247 -4.58 -18.53 0.02
C MET A 247 -4.62 -18.20 1.50
N ASN A 248 -4.99 -16.97 1.86
CA ASN A 248 -5.20 -16.54 3.24
C ASN A 248 -6.65 -16.73 3.66
N LEU A 249 -6.84 -17.10 4.92
CA LEU A 249 -8.15 -17.23 5.56
C LEU A 249 -8.21 -16.36 6.81
N ILE A 250 -9.16 -15.45 6.85
CA ILE A 250 -9.38 -14.49 7.94
C ILE A 250 -10.85 -14.52 8.36
N ALA A 251 -11.13 -14.53 9.66
CA ALA A 251 -12.47 -14.33 10.21
C ALA A 251 -12.64 -12.85 10.59
N VAL A 252 -13.67 -12.18 10.09
CA VAL A 252 -13.97 -10.79 10.40
C VAL A 252 -15.34 -10.72 11.06
N SER A 253 -15.44 -10.03 12.20
CA SER A 253 -16.67 -9.84 12.96
C SER A 253 -16.64 -8.46 13.61
N ASP A 254 -17.66 -7.64 13.35
CA ASP A 254 -17.76 -6.30 13.94
C ASP A 254 -16.47 -5.46 13.77
N GLY A 255 -15.93 -5.44 12.54
CA GLY A 255 -14.69 -4.72 12.20
C GLY A 255 -13.41 -5.32 12.78
N LYS A 256 -13.47 -6.45 13.52
CA LYS A 256 -12.31 -7.11 14.10
C LYS A 256 -11.94 -8.36 13.32
N ALA A 257 -10.73 -8.38 12.83
CA ALA A 257 -10.18 -9.49 12.05
C ALA A 257 -9.38 -10.46 12.95
N VAL A 258 -9.46 -11.73 12.65
CA VAL A 258 -8.65 -12.81 13.24
C VAL A 258 -8.08 -13.63 12.10
N PHE A 259 -6.77 -13.65 11.96
CA PHE A 259 -6.10 -14.50 10.98
C PHE A 259 -6.22 -15.97 11.40
N ILE A 260 -6.79 -16.80 10.52
CA ILE A 260 -7.00 -18.22 10.75
C ILE A 260 -5.82 -19.03 10.24
N ASN A 261 -5.51 -18.93 8.95
CA ASN A 261 -4.50 -19.78 8.30
C ASN A 261 -4.04 -19.18 6.97
N VAL A 262 -2.90 -19.67 6.49
CA VAL A 262 -2.43 -19.56 5.11
C VAL A 262 -2.20 -20.95 4.53
N ILE A 263 -2.72 -21.18 3.34
CA ILE A 263 -2.67 -22.46 2.64
C ILE A 263 -1.81 -22.32 1.39
N ASP A 264 -0.86 -23.23 1.21
CA ASP A 264 -0.06 -23.34 -0.02
C ASP A 264 -0.83 -24.25 -0.99
N CYS A 265 -1.33 -23.68 -2.05
CA CYS A 265 -2.11 -24.31 -3.10
C CYS A 265 -1.28 -24.65 -4.35
N SER A 266 0.07 -24.59 -4.26
CA SER A 266 0.96 -24.70 -5.42
C SER A 266 0.95 -26.09 -6.08
N GLY A 267 0.51 -27.14 -5.37
CA GLY A 267 0.48 -28.53 -5.87
C GLY A 267 -0.88 -28.97 -6.42
N ASP A 268 -1.90 -28.13 -6.30
CA ASP A 268 -3.28 -28.50 -6.56
C ASP A 268 -3.83 -27.75 -7.79
N GLU A 269 -4.73 -28.42 -8.53
CA GLU A 269 -5.51 -27.75 -9.56
C GLU A 269 -6.52 -26.82 -8.89
N LYS A 270 -6.44 -25.53 -9.18
CA LYS A 270 -7.33 -24.51 -8.62
C LYS A 270 -8.72 -24.63 -9.25
N SER A 271 -9.48 -25.64 -8.87
CA SER A 271 -10.89 -25.76 -9.24
C SER A 271 -11.80 -25.05 -8.23
N SER A 272 -13.03 -24.77 -8.65
CA SER A 272 -14.06 -24.20 -7.76
C SER A 272 -14.39 -25.13 -6.59
N GLU A 273 -14.34 -26.44 -6.79
CA GLU A 273 -14.54 -27.45 -5.76
C GLU A 273 -13.43 -27.42 -4.72
N PHE A 274 -12.17 -27.35 -5.16
CA PHE A 274 -11.01 -27.25 -4.26
C PHE A 274 -11.09 -25.99 -3.39
N ILE A 275 -11.36 -24.84 -4.00
CA ILE A 275 -11.52 -23.57 -3.25
C ILE A 275 -12.72 -23.65 -2.29
N ALA A 276 -13.84 -24.24 -2.72
CA ALA A 276 -15.00 -24.43 -1.85
C ALA A 276 -14.69 -25.32 -0.65
N ASP A 277 -13.95 -26.41 -0.81
CA ASP A 277 -13.58 -27.30 0.28
C ASP A 277 -12.70 -26.60 1.33
N LEU A 278 -11.70 -25.81 0.89
CA LEU A 278 -10.86 -25.00 1.80
C LEU A 278 -11.68 -23.97 2.60
N LEU A 279 -12.63 -23.32 1.94
CA LEU A 279 -13.51 -22.34 2.60
C LEU A 279 -14.49 -23.03 3.55
N LEU A 280 -14.99 -24.22 3.21
CA LEU A 280 -15.85 -25.02 4.09
C LEU A 280 -15.13 -25.50 5.34
N GLU A 281 -13.85 -25.91 5.25
CA GLU A 281 -13.02 -26.22 6.42
C GLU A 281 -12.89 -25.00 7.34
N ALA A 282 -12.68 -23.79 6.77
CA ALA A 282 -12.64 -22.57 7.54
C ALA A 282 -13.98 -22.24 8.22
N ILE A 283 -15.11 -22.43 7.51
CA ILE A 283 -16.47 -22.26 8.05
C ILE A 283 -16.70 -23.22 9.22
N GLU A 284 -16.31 -24.48 9.09
CA GLU A 284 -16.43 -25.48 10.16
C GLU A 284 -15.58 -25.11 11.38
N SER A 285 -14.35 -24.62 11.17
CA SER A 285 -13.44 -24.22 12.25
C SER A 285 -13.95 -23.04 13.06
N VAL A 286 -14.72 -22.13 12.46
CA VAL A 286 -15.36 -20.97 13.10
C VAL A 286 -16.71 -21.36 13.73
N GLY A 287 -17.30 -22.42 13.24
CA GLY A 287 -18.66 -22.88 13.56
C GLY A 287 -19.68 -22.34 12.57
N THR A 288 -20.25 -23.22 11.78
CA THR A 288 -21.14 -22.90 10.65
C THR A 288 -22.28 -21.94 11.02
N GLN A 289 -22.82 -22.06 12.24
CA GLN A 289 -23.88 -21.20 12.75
C GLN A 289 -23.46 -19.75 13.02
N ASN A 290 -22.15 -19.49 13.11
CA ASN A 290 -21.60 -18.16 13.31
C ASN A 290 -21.31 -17.44 11.99
N VAL A 291 -21.13 -18.20 10.89
CA VAL A 291 -20.76 -17.63 9.60
C VAL A 291 -21.99 -17.18 8.82
N PHE A 292 -22.00 -15.92 8.41
CA PHE A 292 -23.06 -15.27 7.63
C PHE A 292 -22.63 -15.01 6.18
N GLN A 293 -21.34 -14.84 5.97
CA GLN A 293 -20.82 -14.45 4.67
C GLN A 293 -19.44 -15.07 4.40
N VAL A 294 -19.19 -15.35 3.13
CA VAL A 294 -17.86 -15.63 2.59
C VAL A 294 -17.53 -14.55 1.56
N LEU A 295 -16.40 -13.90 1.76
CA LEU A 295 -15.86 -12.88 0.86
C LEU A 295 -14.59 -13.39 0.20
N THR A 296 -14.53 -13.25 -1.12
CA THR A 296 -13.33 -13.58 -1.91
C THR A 296 -13.07 -12.50 -2.95
N ASP A 297 -12.08 -12.67 -3.81
CA ASP A 297 -12.02 -11.97 -5.07
C ASP A 297 -13.25 -12.29 -5.96
N ASN A 298 -13.39 -11.58 -7.09
CA ASN A 298 -14.55 -11.75 -7.97
C ASN A 298 -14.26 -12.67 -9.17
N SER A 299 -13.23 -13.53 -9.08
CA SER A 299 -12.90 -14.50 -10.13
C SER A 299 -14.05 -15.50 -10.38
N VAL A 300 -14.08 -16.08 -11.56
CA VAL A 300 -15.08 -17.10 -11.93
C VAL A 300 -15.01 -18.30 -10.99
N ILE A 301 -13.80 -18.75 -10.67
CA ILE A 301 -13.55 -19.89 -9.77
C ILE A 301 -14.11 -19.63 -8.38
N CYS A 302 -13.82 -18.45 -7.80
CA CYS A 302 -14.31 -18.07 -6.47
C CYS A 302 -15.83 -17.88 -6.44
N ARG A 303 -16.41 -17.37 -7.52
CA ARG A 303 -17.87 -17.25 -7.67
C ARG A 303 -18.57 -18.60 -7.72
N ASP A 304 -18.01 -19.55 -8.45
CA ASP A 304 -18.56 -20.89 -8.54
C ASP A 304 -18.35 -21.66 -7.23
N ALA A 305 -17.21 -21.51 -6.56
CA ALA A 305 -16.99 -21.99 -5.19
C ALA A 305 -18.04 -21.42 -4.21
N GLY A 306 -18.34 -20.11 -4.33
CA GLY A 306 -19.40 -19.46 -3.56
C GLY A 306 -20.77 -20.12 -3.75
N LYS A 307 -21.15 -20.48 -4.99
CA LYS A 307 -22.40 -21.19 -5.27
C LYS A 307 -22.46 -22.58 -4.60
N ILE A 308 -21.32 -23.29 -4.55
CA ILE A 308 -21.23 -24.59 -3.85
C ILE A 308 -21.49 -24.37 -2.35
N ILE A 309 -20.87 -23.35 -1.74
CA ILE A 309 -21.05 -23.01 -0.32
C ILE A 309 -22.49 -22.63 -0.03
N GLU A 310 -23.11 -21.74 -0.83
CA GLU A 310 -24.50 -21.31 -0.68
C GLU A 310 -25.50 -22.48 -0.84
N THR A 311 -25.18 -23.45 -1.69
CA THR A 311 -26.00 -24.67 -1.87
C THR A 311 -25.94 -25.55 -0.63
N ARG A 312 -24.74 -25.69 -0.02
CA ARG A 312 -24.55 -26.51 1.19
C ARG A 312 -25.08 -25.83 2.45
N HIS A 313 -24.90 -24.51 2.55
CA HIS A 313 -25.28 -23.69 3.69
C HIS A 313 -26.11 -22.49 3.25
N ARG A 314 -27.39 -22.64 3.06
CA ARG A 314 -28.29 -21.62 2.50
C ARG A 314 -28.27 -20.26 3.24
N HIS A 315 -27.93 -20.26 4.55
CA HIS A 315 -27.86 -19.05 5.35
C HIS A 315 -26.54 -18.26 5.17
N ILE A 316 -25.55 -18.82 4.49
CA ILE A 316 -24.28 -18.16 4.19
C ILE A 316 -24.40 -17.50 2.81
N PHE A 317 -24.00 -16.24 2.71
CA PHE A 317 -23.93 -15.50 1.45
C PHE A 317 -22.51 -15.48 0.94
N TRP A 318 -22.32 -15.72 -0.35
CA TRP A 318 -21.07 -15.39 -1.00
C TRP A 318 -21.13 -13.99 -1.61
N SER A 319 -20.04 -13.22 -1.49
CA SER A 319 -19.86 -11.95 -2.21
C SER A 319 -18.41 -11.76 -2.67
N GLY A 320 -18.24 -11.10 -3.80
CA GLY A 320 -16.94 -10.59 -4.21
C GLY A 320 -16.56 -9.35 -3.39
N SER A 321 -15.26 -9.08 -3.25
CA SER A 321 -14.72 -7.87 -2.64
C SER A 321 -15.23 -6.61 -3.37
N MET A 322 -15.87 -5.72 -2.64
CA MET A 322 -16.44 -4.48 -3.21
C MET A 322 -15.35 -3.56 -3.74
N ALA A 323 -14.25 -3.37 -3.00
CA ALA A 323 -13.15 -2.52 -3.42
C ALA A 323 -12.48 -3.06 -4.70
N HIS A 324 -12.31 -4.40 -4.80
CA HIS A 324 -11.80 -5.05 -6.00
C HIS A 324 -12.74 -4.85 -7.20
N CYS A 325 -14.04 -5.06 -7.04
CA CYS A 325 -15.04 -4.83 -8.09
C CYS A 325 -15.05 -3.39 -8.60
N LEU A 326 -14.91 -2.40 -7.70
CA LEU A 326 -14.85 -0.99 -8.07
C LEU A 326 -13.53 -0.63 -8.76
N SER A 327 -12.43 -1.29 -8.40
CA SER A 327 -11.16 -1.15 -9.10
C SER A 327 -11.25 -1.69 -10.54
N LEU A 328 -11.89 -2.86 -10.71
CA LEU A 328 -12.19 -3.40 -12.05
C LEU A 328 -13.12 -2.50 -12.85
N LEU A 329 -14.12 -1.90 -12.21
CA LEU A 329 -14.99 -0.88 -12.85
C LEU A 329 -14.15 0.28 -13.39
N MET A 330 -13.20 0.83 -12.63
CA MET A 330 -12.29 1.88 -13.12
C MET A 330 -11.45 1.40 -14.30
N LYS A 331 -10.92 0.18 -14.24
CA LYS A 331 -10.15 -0.44 -15.31
C LYS A 331 -10.97 -0.56 -16.61
N ASP A 332 -12.23 -1.00 -16.51
CA ASP A 332 -13.12 -1.14 -17.66
C ASP A 332 -13.52 0.21 -18.26
N ILE A 333 -13.69 1.24 -17.43
CA ILE A 333 -13.90 2.63 -17.87
C ILE A 333 -12.68 3.10 -18.69
N VAL A 334 -11.46 2.89 -18.20
CA VAL A 334 -10.20 3.26 -18.88
C VAL A 334 -9.99 2.46 -20.16
N LYS A 335 -10.33 1.16 -20.17
CA LYS A 335 -10.22 0.28 -21.34
C LYS A 335 -11.35 0.45 -22.37
N SER A 336 -12.36 1.27 -22.08
CA SER A 336 -13.51 1.43 -22.95
C SER A 336 -13.13 2.01 -24.32
N THR A 337 -13.49 1.29 -25.38
CA THR A 337 -13.31 1.71 -26.78
C THR A 337 -14.54 2.45 -27.34
N LYS A 338 -15.56 2.67 -26.53
CA LYS A 338 -16.77 3.40 -26.95
C LYS A 338 -16.39 4.85 -27.29
N PRO A 339 -16.84 5.41 -28.44
CA PRO A 339 -16.38 6.72 -28.91
C PRO A 339 -16.50 7.85 -27.88
N ASN A 340 -17.58 7.85 -27.11
CA ASN A 340 -17.86 8.90 -26.12
C ASN A 340 -17.05 8.75 -24.83
N LEU A 341 -16.30 7.63 -24.64
CA LEU A 341 -15.47 7.37 -23.45
C LEU A 341 -14.01 7.04 -23.79
N ALA A 342 -13.68 6.79 -25.06
CA ALA A 342 -12.32 6.42 -25.51
C ALA A 342 -11.25 7.45 -25.10
N PHE A 343 -11.64 8.73 -24.97
CA PHE A 343 -10.72 9.78 -24.51
C PHE A 343 -10.11 9.49 -23.13
N VAL A 344 -10.75 8.67 -22.30
CA VAL A 344 -10.25 8.29 -20.97
C VAL A 344 -8.98 7.44 -21.12
N GLY A 345 -9.07 6.35 -21.87
CA GLY A 345 -7.93 5.47 -22.15
C GLY A 345 -6.80 6.17 -22.87
N GLU A 346 -7.13 6.97 -23.90
CA GLU A 346 -6.14 7.74 -24.67
C GLU A 346 -5.32 8.68 -23.76
N ASN A 347 -5.97 9.42 -22.86
CA ASN A 347 -5.27 10.33 -21.96
C ASN A 347 -4.55 9.59 -20.83
N TYR A 348 -5.08 8.47 -20.35
CA TYR A 348 -4.38 7.61 -19.39
C TYR A 348 -3.06 7.07 -19.96
N GLU A 349 -3.06 6.60 -21.21
CA GLU A 349 -1.83 6.16 -21.88
C GLU A 349 -0.83 7.31 -22.11
N ARG A 350 -1.32 8.53 -22.38
CA ARG A 350 -0.45 9.72 -22.45
C ARG A 350 0.20 10.01 -21.09
N VAL A 351 -0.54 9.88 -19.99
CA VAL A 351 0.00 10.01 -18.62
C VAL A 351 1.05 8.94 -18.33
N LYS A 352 0.76 7.67 -18.61
CA LYS A 352 1.72 6.56 -18.45
C LYS A 352 3.00 6.81 -19.25
N ARG A 353 2.90 7.34 -20.46
CA ARG A 353 4.07 7.68 -21.30
C ARG A 353 4.92 8.77 -20.65
N ILE A 354 4.33 9.83 -20.10
CA ILE A 354 5.07 10.88 -19.36
C ILE A 354 5.81 10.26 -18.18
N ILE A 355 5.13 9.51 -17.34
CA ILE A 355 5.70 8.88 -16.15
C ILE A 355 6.84 7.94 -16.55
N ARG A 356 6.59 7.02 -17.48
CA ARG A 356 7.57 6.06 -17.98
C ARG A 356 8.81 6.76 -18.59
N TYR A 357 8.61 7.83 -19.33
CA TYR A 357 9.73 8.61 -19.89
C TYR A 357 10.61 9.19 -18.77
N ILE A 358 10.01 9.83 -17.75
CA ILE A 358 10.78 10.46 -16.68
C ILE A 358 11.46 9.40 -15.81
N THR A 359 10.79 8.30 -15.49
CA THR A 359 11.32 7.26 -14.59
C THR A 359 12.41 6.43 -15.24
N ASN A 360 12.31 6.14 -16.54
CA ASN A 360 13.27 5.30 -17.26
C ASN A 360 14.51 6.07 -17.76
N HIS A 361 14.50 7.39 -17.73
CA HIS A 361 15.65 8.21 -18.15
C HIS A 361 16.31 8.86 -16.93
N SER A 362 17.44 8.33 -16.50
CA SER A 362 18.18 8.82 -15.32
C SER A 362 18.44 10.33 -15.35
N SER A 363 18.75 10.88 -16.54
CA SER A 363 18.95 12.33 -16.71
C SER A 363 17.66 13.13 -16.56
N ALA A 364 16.52 12.65 -17.08
CA ALA A 364 15.23 13.31 -16.90
C ALA A 364 14.81 13.26 -15.41
N MET A 365 14.98 12.11 -14.77
CA MET A 365 14.73 11.93 -13.34
C MET A 365 15.64 12.83 -12.48
N TYR A 366 16.93 12.98 -12.84
CA TYR A 366 17.85 13.87 -12.17
C TYR A 366 17.34 15.32 -12.21
N ILE A 367 16.98 15.83 -13.40
CA ILE A 367 16.46 17.20 -13.55
C ILE A 367 15.14 17.33 -12.77
N PHE A 368 14.24 16.35 -12.87
CA PHE A 368 13.00 16.36 -12.12
C PHE A 368 13.25 16.50 -10.61
N ARG A 369 14.23 15.80 -10.06
CA ARG A 369 14.61 15.85 -8.64
C ARG A 369 15.25 17.18 -8.19
N THR A 370 15.61 18.08 -9.09
CA THR A 370 16.08 19.44 -8.71
C THR A 370 14.94 20.38 -8.30
N PHE A 371 13.69 20.00 -8.54
CA PHE A 371 12.53 20.80 -8.16
C PHE A 371 11.99 20.35 -6.78
N PRO A 372 11.67 21.26 -5.85
CA PRO A 372 11.39 20.95 -4.44
C PRO A 372 10.01 20.32 -4.13
N ALA A 373 9.39 19.63 -5.06
CA ALA A 373 8.04 19.02 -4.85
C ALA A 373 7.98 17.50 -5.12
N LEU A 374 8.88 16.72 -4.62
CA LEU A 374 9.57 15.64 -5.33
C LEU A 374 9.25 14.21 -4.99
N ASP A 375 8.48 13.92 -3.97
CA ASP A 375 8.11 12.53 -3.67
C ASP A 375 6.87 12.04 -4.44
N VAL A 376 6.49 12.72 -5.51
CA VAL A 376 5.13 12.65 -6.06
C VAL A 376 4.98 11.85 -7.35
N ILE A 377 6.06 11.48 -8.05
CA ILE A 377 5.96 10.44 -9.09
C ILE A 377 6.25 9.05 -8.49
N ARG A 378 5.80 8.83 -7.29
CA ARG A 378 5.57 7.46 -6.88
C ARG A 378 4.26 7.05 -7.56
N VAL A 379 4.34 6.13 -8.49
CA VAL A 379 3.19 5.29 -8.81
C VAL A 379 2.82 4.68 -7.47
N SER A 380 1.82 5.26 -6.81
CA SER A 380 1.38 4.77 -5.50
C SER A 380 1.06 3.30 -5.67
N LYS A 381 1.69 2.46 -4.88
CA LYS A 381 1.37 1.04 -4.76
C LYS A 381 0.07 0.87 -3.97
N SER A 382 -0.94 1.67 -4.30
CA SER A 382 -2.28 1.45 -3.78
C SER A 382 -2.78 0.10 -4.28
N ARG A 383 -3.42 -0.65 -3.40
CA ARG A 383 -4.00 -1.96 -3.74
C ARG A 383 -5.17 -1.84 -4.68
N PHE A 384 -5.86 -0.72 -4.61
CA PHE A 384 -7.07 -0.43 -5.40
C PHE A 384 -7.02 0.98 -5.96
N GLY A 385 -7.66 1.17 -7.13
CA GLY A 385 -7.85 2.50 -7.72
C GLY A 385 -6.61 3.13 -8.32
N ASP A 386 -5.62 2.35 -8.72
CA ASP A 386 -4.35 2.81 -9.31
C ASP A 386 -4.56 3.82 -10.43
N HIS A 387 -5.58 3.61 -11.27
CA HIS A 387 -5.90 4.51 -12.38
C HIS A 387 -6.19 5.94 -11.91
N PHE A 388 -6.96 6.10 -10.81
CA PHE A 388 -7.26 7.40 -10.25
C PHE A 388 -6.01 8.04 -9.62
N ILE A 389 -5.26 7.27 -8.84
CA ILE A 389 -4.06 7.75 -8.13
C ILE A 389 -2.99 8.21 -9.11
N VAL A 390 -2.76 7.47 -10.19
CA VAL A 390 -1.82 7.84 -11.26
C VAL A 390 -2.24 9.17 -11.90
N LEU A 391 -3.52 9.33 -12.25
CA LEU A 391 -4.04 10.57 -12.81
C LEU A 391 -3.97 11.75 -11.83
N GLU A 392 -4.26 11.52 -10.55
CA GLU A 392 -4.17 12.56 -9.53
C GLU A 392 -2.70 12.97 -9.30
N SER A 393 -1.78 12.01 -9.23
CA SER A 393 -0.36 12.27 -9.01
C SER A 393 0.24 13.15 -10.12
N ILE A 394 -0.10 12.87 -11.38
CA ILE A 394 0.42 13.66 -12.51
C ILE A 394 -0.12 15.11 -12.49
N VAL A 395 -1.39 15.31 -12.13
CA VAL A 395 -1.97 16.67 -12.00
C VAL A 395 -1.29 17.45 -10.86
N ARG A 396 -0.98 16.79 -9.76
CA ARG A 396 -0.30 17.40 -8.61
C ARG A 396 1.07 17.97 -8.98
N VAL A 397 1.80 17.31 -9.89
CA VAL A 397 3.12 17.75 -10.36
C VAL A 397 3.07 18.54 -11.66
N LYS A 398 1.91 18.91 -12.19
CA LYS A 398 1.74 19.63 -13.46
C LYS A 398 2.72 20.79 -13.61
N ASN A 399 2.80 21.70 -12.61
CA ASN A 399 3.64 22.88 -12.69
C ASN A 399 5.13 22.53 -12.74
N VAL A 400 5.55 21.48 -12.02
CA VAL A 400 6.92 20.98 -12.05
C VAL A 400 7.24 20.41 -13.44
N LEU A 401 6.32 19.63 -14.03
CA LEU A 401 6.50 19.07 -15.37
C LEU A 401 6.59 20.16 -16.45
N VAL A 402 5.75 21.19 -16.34
CA VAL A 402 5.80 22.33 -17.28
C VAL A 402 7.16 23.03 -17.18
N ASN A 403 7.62 23.34 -15.96
CA ASN A 403 8.92 23.97 -15.76
C ASN A 403 10.07 23.07 -16.23
N LEU A 404 9.99 21.77 -15.97
CA LEU A 404 10.95 20.77 -16.43
C LEU A 404 11.15 20.82 -17.95
N VAL A 405 10.05 20.72 -18.73
CA VAL A 405 10.13 20.66 -20.19
C VAL A 405 10.47 22.01 -20.86
N LEU A 406 10.41 23.10 -20.12
CA LEU A 406 10.83 24.44 -20.54
C LEU A 406 12.27 24.76 -20.14
N SER A 407 12.93 23.93 -19.34
CA SER A 407 14.30 24.16 -18.88
C SER A 407 15.34 23.92 -19.99
N GLU A 408 16.50 24.61 -19.88
CA GLU A 408 17.62 24.38 -20.81
C GLU A 408 18.20 22.96 -20.69
N GLU A 409 18.16 22.40 -19.49
CA GLU A 409 18.61 21.03 -19.19
C GLU A 409 17.78 20.01 -19.96
N TRP A 410 16.48 20.19 -20.08
CA TRP A 410 15.60 19.34 -20.88
C TRP A 410 15.99 19.34 -22.36
N GLU A 411 16.27 20.51 -22.95
CA GLU A 411 16.71 20.61 -24.34
C GLU A 411 18.07 19.93 -24.59
N LYS A 412 18.94 19.86 -23.59
CA LYS A 412 20.24 19.17 -23.68
C LYS A 412 20.10 17.64 -23.69
N LEU A 413 18.94 17.08 -23.31
CA LEU A 413 18.69 15.63 -23.34
C LEU A 413 18.54 15.05 -24.73
N LYS A 414 18.41 15.87 -25.79
CA LYS A 414 18.27 15.45 -27.21
C LYS A 414 19.52 14.79 -27.81
N ARG A 415 20.22 13.93 -27.07
CA ARG A 415 21.46 13.28 -27.53
C ARG A 415 21.29 11.80 -27.89
N GLY A 416 20.06 11.32 -28.04
CA GLY A 416 19.75 9.94 -28.40
C GLY A 416 19.51 9.74 -29.91
N GLY A 417 19.28 8.50 -30.30
CA GLY A 417 18.86 8.17 -31.65
C GLY A 417 17.49 8.77 -32.02
N SER A 418 17.12 8.73 -33.28
CA SER A 418 15.93 9.37 -33.85
C SER A 418 14.61 8.98 -33.07
N LYS A 419 14.49 7.74 -32.64
CA LYS A 419 13.31 7.24 -31.86
C LYS A 419 13.18 7.91 -30.49
N LEU A 420 14.29 8.05 -29.77
CA LEU A 420 14.33 8.68 -28.46
C LEU A 420 14.00 10.17 -28.51
N ASN A 421 14.46 10.85 -29.56
CA ASN A 421 14.15 12.26 -29.77
C ASN A 421 12.67 12.49 -30.14
N LEU A 422 12.03 11.55 -30.85
CA LEU A 422 10.59 11.63 -31.14
C LEU A 422 9.76 11.49 -29.84
N GLU A 423 10.11 10.54 -28.99
CA GLU A 423 9.43 10.34 -27.69
C GLU A 423 9.62 11.56 -26.78
N HIS A 424 10.83 12.12 -26.72
CA HIS A 424 11.15 13.35 -26.00
C HIS A 424 10.26 14.54 -26.42
N GLU A 425 10.12 14.77 -27.73
CA GLU A 425 9.28 15.84 -28.27
C GLU A 425 7.78 15.57 -28.05
N GLU A 426 7.36 14.32 -28.11
CA GLU A 426 5.97 13.94 -27.83
C GLU A 426 5.59 14.18 -26.38
N VAL A 427 6.47 13.81 -25.42
CA VAL A 427 6.28 14.08 -24.00
C VAL A 427 6.21 15.58 -23.73
N LYS A 428 7.15 16.37 -24.27
CA LYS A 428 7.13 17.83 -24.18
C LYS A 428 5.83 18.44 -24.71
N ARG A 429 5.41 18.04 -25.91
CA ARG A 429 4.16 18.50 -26.53
C ARG A 429 2.94 18.15 -25.68
N THR A 430 2.90 16.93 -25.11
CA THR A 430 1.80 16.48 -24.26
C THR A 430 1.72 17.29 -22.97
N ILE A 431 2.84 17.59 -22.32
CA ILE A 431 2.89 18.37 -21.07
C ILE A 431 2.47 19.83 -21.32
N LEU A 432 2.73 20.38 -22.49
CA LEU A 432 2.36 21.75 -22.88
C LEU A 432 0.95 21.84 -23.50
N ASP A 433 0.24 20.74 -23.65
CA ASP A 433 -1.10 20.69 -24.22
C ASP A 433 -2.17 20.96 -23.16
N ASP A 434 -2.80 22.14 -23.21
CA ASP A 434 -3.88 22.53 -22.28
C ASP A 434 -5.13 21.63 -22.42
N ASP A 435 -5.44 21.13 -23.62
CA ASP A 435 -6.57 20.22 -23.83
C ASP A 435 -6.37 18.89 -23.13
N PHE A 436 -5.14 18.37 -23.15
CA PHE A 436 -4.76 17.18 -22.37
C PHE A 436 -5.08 17.37 -20.87
N TRP A 437 -4.63 18.46 -20.26
CA TRP A 437 -4.86 18.72 -18.83
C TRP A 437 -6.34 18.91 -18.50
N LYS A 438 -7.12 19.56 -19.38
CA LYS A 438 -8.57 19.67 -19.21
C LYS A 438 -9.23 18.30 -19.19
N LYS A 439 -8.88 17.43 -20.14
CA LYS A 439 -9.42 16.05 -20.22
C LYS A 439 -9.04 15.23 -18.99
N VAL A 440 -7.76 15.27 -18.56
CA VAL A 440 -7.33 14.59 -17.34
C VAL A 440 -8.10 15.08 -16.11
N THR A 441 -8.33 16.39 -15.98
CA THR A 441 -9.13 16.94 -14.89
C THR A 441 -10.60 16.48 -14.95
N THR A 442 -11.21 16.44 -16.14
CA THR A 442 -12.57 15.91 -16.33
C THR A 442 -12.64 14.43 -15.91
N ILE A 443 -11.65 13.61 -16.30
CA ILE A 443 -11.59 12.21 -15.90
C ILE A 443 -11.53 12.08 -14.38
N LEU A 444 -10.67 12.84 -13.72
CA LEU A 444 -10.57 12.83 -12.26
C LEU A 444 -11.88 13.21 -11.57
N VAL A 445 -12.61 14.20 -12.10
CA VAL A 445 -13.86 14.66 -11.49
C VAL A 445 -14.91 13.55 -11.46
N PHE A 446 -15.12 12.82 -12.56
CA PHE A 446 -16.12 11.75 -12.56
C PHE A 446 -15.62 10.42 -12.01
N MET A 447 -14.30 10.15 -11.98
CA MET A 447 -13.74 8.96 -11.33
C MET A 447 -13.60 9.11 -9.81
N LYS A 448 -13.55 10.34 -9.31
CA LYS A 448 -13.41 10.61 -7.87
C LYS A 448 -14.49 9.94 -7.00
N PRO A 449 -15.79 9.96 -7.34
CA PRO A 449 -16.79 9.24 -6.55
C PRO A 449 -16.54 7.73 -6.45
N ILE A 450 -15.97 7.10 -7.49
CA ILE A 450 -15.61 5.69 -7.46
C ILE A 450 -14.43 5.47 -6.50
N TRP A 451 -13.42 6.33 -6.56
CA TRP A 451 -12.28 6.31 -5.65
C TRP A 451 -12.71 6.51 -4.18
N GLU A 452 -13.57 7.47 -3.92
CA GLU A 452 -14.12 7.71 -2.57
C GLU A 452 -14.91 6.49 -2.05
N MET A 453 -15.64 5.79 -2.93
CA MET A 453 -16.32 4.55 -2.57
C MET A 453 -15.35 3.39 -2.30
N ILE A 454 -14.25 3.29 -3.05
CA ILE A 454 -13.17 2.33 -2.78
C ILE A 454 -12.58 2.60 -1.39
N CYS A 455 -12.20 3.84 -1.10
CA CYS A 455 -11.65 4.23 0.21
C CYS A 455 -12.63 3.96 1.36
N PHE A 456 -13.93 4.17 1.13
CA PHE A 456 -14.97 3.85 2.10
C PHE A 456 -15.04 2.35 2.38
N CYS A 457 -15.02 1.51 1.33
CA CYS A 457 -15.04 0.06 1.47
C CYS A 457 -13.74 -0.50 2.09
N ASP A 458 -12.60 0.16 1.86
CA ASP A 458 -11.28 -0.25 2.40
C ASP A 458 -11.11 0.04 3.90
N SER A 459 -12.13 0.58 4.55
CA SER A 459 -12.12 0.81 5.99
C SER A 459 -12.35 -0.48 6.79
N ASP A 460 -11.73 -0.59 7.96
CA ASP A 460 -11.94 -1.73 8.89
C ASP A 460 -13.28 -1.66 9.64
N LYS A 461 -14.15 -0.71 9.29
CA LYS A 461 -15.46 -0.51 9.93
C LYS A 461 -16.52 -1.43 9.31
N ALA A 462 -17.53 -1.77 10.09
CA ALA A 462 -18.72 -2.46 9.61
C ALA A 462 -19.59 -1.49 8.79
N THR A 463 -19.45 -1.52 7.47
CA THR A 463 -20.03 -0.53 6.55
C THR A 463 -21.13 -1.10 5.64
N ILE A 464 -21.48 -2.38 5.80
CA ILE A 464 -22.40 -3.09 4.89
C ILE A 464 -23.76 -2.41 4.71
N GLY A 465 -24.30 -1.79 5.76
CA GLY A 465 -25.59 -1.07 5.71
C GLY A 465 -25.57 0.20 4.87
N GLU A 466 -24.37 0.72 4.54
CA GLU A 466 -24.22 1.96 3.77
C GLU A 466 -23.85 1.70 2.31
N VAL A 467 -23.52 0.47 1.92
CA VAL A 467 -23.06 0.13 0.56
C VAL A 467 -24.06 0.53 -0.50
N TYR A 468 -25.32 0.06 -0.37
CA TYR A 468 -26.35 0.31 -1.38
C TYR A 468 -26.60 1.80 -1.63
N PRO A 469 -26.89 2.62 -0.60
CA PRO A 469 -27.16 4.04 -0.82
C PRO A 469 -25.94 4.86 -1.24
N ARG A 470 -24.74 4.42 -0.89
CA ARG A 470 -23.51 5.09 -1.34
C ARG A 470 -23.19 4.81 -2.80
N LEU A 471 -23.44 3.59 -3.28
CA LEU A 471 -23.31 3.27 -4.70
C LEU A 471 -24.32 4.02 -5.55
N ASP A 472 -25.57 4.18 -5.08
CA ASP A 472 -26.58 5.00 -5.73
C ASP A 472 -26.14 6.48 -5.78
N ALA A 473 -25.65 7.02 -4.66
CA ALA A 473 -25.11 8.38 -4.60
C ALA A 473 -23.87 8.56 -5.51
N MET A 474 -22.97 7.57 -5.55
CA MET A 474 -21.79 7.56 -6.42
C MET A 474 -22.21 7.69 -7.90
N LEU A 475 -23.19 6.92 -8.34
CA LEU A 475 -23.68 6.98 -9.71
C LEU A 475 -24.34 8.33 -10.02
N GLY A 476 -25.07 8.91 -9.06
CA GLY A 476 -25.59 10.26 -9.14
C GLY A 476 -24.52 11.34 -9.29
N CYS A 477 -23.44 11.26 -8.49
CA CYS A 477 -22.29 12.18 -8.60
C CYS A 477 -21.57 12.07 -9.97
N ILE A 478 -21.45 10.85 -10.51
CA ILE A 478 -20.87 10.63 -11.85
C ILE A 478 -21.78 11.28 -12.92
N LYS A 479 -23.09 11.14 -12.77
CA LYS A 479 -24.08 11.80 -13.67
C LYS A 479 -23.92 13.30 -13.65
N ASP A 480 -23.84 13.90 -12.46
CA ASP A 480 -23.65 15.34 -12.28
C ASP A 480 -22.32 15.82 -12.88
N ALA A 481 -21.27 15.02 -12.75
CA ALA A 481 -19.94 15.31 -13.31
C ALA A 481 -19.89 15.23 -14.86
N LEU A 482 -20.79 14.47 -15.47
CA LEU A 482 -20.85 14.25 -16.91
C LEU A 482 -22.11 14.89 -17.55
N LEU A 483 -22.71 15.91 -16.93
CA LEU A 483 -23.91 16.60 -17.45
C LEU A 483 -23.72 17.16 -18.87
N ASP A 484 -22.48 17.59 -19.21
CA ASP A 484 -22.18 18.12 -20.55
C ASP A 484 -21.94 17.01 -21.59
N SER A 485 -21.89 15.74 -21.17
CA SER A 485 -21.66 14.55 -22.04
C SER A 485 -22.52 13.38 -21.54
N ILE A 486 -23.83 13.49 -21.76
CA ILE A 486 -24.78 12.46 -21.31
C ILE A 486 -24.53 11.09 -21.94
N GLU A 487 -23.98 11.06 -23.14
CA GLU A 487 -23.60 9.82 -23.84
C GLU A 487 -22.41 9.14 -23.13
N ALA A 488 -21.44 9.91 -22.62
CA ALA A 488 -20.35 9.35 -21.80
C ALA A 488 -20.89 8.78 -20.49
N TYR A 489 -21.81 9.51 -19.81
CA TYR A 489 -22.48 8.99 -18.63
C TYR A 489 -23.21 7.68 -18.91
N GLN A 490 -23.95 7.58 -20.04
CA GLN A 490 -24.65 6.35 -20.38
C GLN A 490 -23.68 5.15 -20.49
N VAL A 491 -22.52 5.34 -21.14
CA VAL A 491 -21.50 4.27 -21.25
C VAL A 491 -20.97 3.89 -19.86
N VAL A 492 -20.64 4.86 -19.00
CA VAL A 492 -20.18 4.59 -17.63
C VAL A 492 -21.27 3.87 -16.83
N SER A 493 -22.53 4.30 -16.94
CA SER A 493 -23.68 3.67 -16.28
C SER A 493 -23.87 2.21 -16.74
N ASP A 494 -23.73 1.94 -18.04
CA ASP A 494 -23.86 0.58 -18.57
C ASP A 494 -22.75 -0.34 -18.05
N ILE A 495 -21.50 0.15 -18.00
CA ILE A 495 -20.37 -0.58 -17.40
C ILE A 495 -20.65 -0.83 -15.91
N PHE A 496 -21.05 0.20 -15.15
CA PHE A 496 -21.41 0.06 -13.74
C PHE A 496 -22.51 -0.97 -13.52
N MET A 497 -23.59 -0.94 -14.31
CA MET A 497 -24.69 -1.89 -14.18
C MET A 497 -24.28 -3.33 -14.47
N ALA A 498 -23.32 -3.56 -15.36
CA ALA A 498 -22.77 -4.88 -15.60
C ALA A 498 -22.02 -5.41 -14.36
N HIS A 499 -21.19 -4.57 -13.72
CA HIS A 499 -20.52 -4.89 -12.46
C HIS A 499 -21.51 -5.06 -11.31
N TRP A 500 -22.51 -4.16 -11.19
CA TRP A 500 -23.54 -4.21 -10.15
C TRP A 500 -24.29 -5.53 -10.12
N LYS A 501 -24.66 -6.08 -11.27
CA LYS A 501 -25.33 -7.39 -11.37
C LYS A 501 -24.54 -8.53 -10.77
N GLN A 502 -23.21 -8.40 -10.71
CA GLN A 502 -22.32 -9.44 -10.18
C GLN A 502 -22.01 -9.26 -8.69
N MET A 503 -21.89 -8.01 -8.25
CA MET A 503 -21.50 -7.71 -6.85
C MET A 503 -22.70 -7.52 -5.92
N ASN A 504 -23.92 -7.29 -6.47
CA ASN A 504 -25.10 -7.10 -5.64
C ASN A 504 -25.60 -8.42 -5.05
N ILE A 505 -25.65 -8.49 -3.73
CA ILE A 505 -26.21 -9.61 -2.98
C ILE A 505 -27.38 -9.17 -2.10
N PRO A 506 -28.36 -10.06 -1.84
CA PRO A 506 -29.54 -9.75 -1.03
C PRO A 506 -29.21 -9.22 0.37
N LEU A 507 -28.04 -9.60 0.89
CA LEU A 507 -27.57 -9.16 2.21
C LEU A 507 -27.36 -7.64 2.29
N TYR A 508 -26.90 -6.98 1.21
CA TYR A 508 -26.76 -5.51 1.18
C TYR A 508 -28.08 -4.79 1.31
N SER A 509 -29.11 -5.28 0.62
CA SER A 509 -30.47 -4.75 0.72
C SER A 509 -31.05 -4.92 2.12
N LEU A 510 -30.85 -6.07 2.75
CA LEU A 510 -31.27 -6.31 4.12
C LEU A 510 -30.53 -5.39 5.11
N ALA A 511 -29.22 -5.25 4.96
CA ALA A 511 -28.41 -4.37 5.80
C ALA A 511 -28.86 -2.90 5.67
N TYR A 512 -29.16 -2.45 4.45
CA TYR A 512 -29.73 -1.10 4.20
C TYR A 512 -31.06 -0.92 4.90
N VAL A 513 -31.98 -1.90 4.81
CA VAL A 513 -33.29 -1.87 5.50
C VAL A 513 -33.14 -1.87 7.01
N LEU A 514 -32.14 -2.54 7.58
CA LEU A 514 -31.87 -2.60 9.00
C LEU A 514 -31.08 -1.42 9.55
N THR A 515 -30.61 -0.49 8.71
CA THR A 515 -29.85 0.69 9.14
C THR A 515 -30.78 1.83 9.57
N PRO A 516 -30.80 2.21 10.85
CA PRO A 516 -31.77 3.20 11.38
C PRO A 516 -31.66 4.57 10.73
N PHE A 517 -30.45 5.01 10.37
CA PHE A 517 -30.17 6.32 9.76
C PHE A 517 -31.07 6.62 8.55
N TYR A 518 -31.34 5.64 7.72
CA TYR A 518 -32.11 5.82 6.48
C TYR A 518 -33.64 5.97 6.68
N TYR A 519 -34.08 5.94 7.95
CA TYR A 519 -35.45 6.28 8.37
C TYR A 519 -35.53 7.63 9.12
N SER A 520 -34.41 8.36 9.21
CA SER A 520 -34.33 9.66 9.86
C SER A 520 -34.99 10.77 9.04
N GLY A 521 -35.37 11.84 9.72
CA GLY A 521 -35.93 13.02 9.07
C GLY A 521 -34.92 13.69 8.13
N SER A 522 -33.68 13.83 8.57
CA SER A 522 -32.60 14.44 7.79
C SER A 522 -32.33 13.69 6.49
N TRP A 523 -32.35 12.35 6.52
CA TRP A 523 -32.17 11.56 5.30
C TRP A 523 -33.34 11.70 4.34
N LEU A 524 -34.58 11.54 4.82
CA LEU A 524 -35.79 11.50 3.99
C LEU A 524 -36.19 12.86 3.42
N THR A 525 -35.83 13.97 4.07
CA THR A 525 -36.05 15.33 3.56
C THR A 525 -34.97 15.82 2.62
N GLY A 526 -33.78 15.19 2.66
CA GLY A 526 -32.70 15.45 1.72
C GLY A 526 -33.05 14.94 0.32
N LEU A 527 -32.57 15.65 -0.70
CA LEU A 527 -32.65 15.15 -2.07
C LEU A 527 -31.51 14.15 -2.34
N ALA A 528 -31.80 13.13 -3.12
CA ALA A 528 -30.78 12.29 -3.72
C ALA A 528 -29.99 13.07 -4.78
N GLN A 529 -28.84 12.59 -5.18
CA GLN A 529 -28.11 13.13 -6.32
C GLN A 529 -29.02 13.09 -7.55
N GLY A 530 -29.02 14.16 -8.34
CA GLY A 530 -29.98 14.33 -9.44
C GLY A 530 -31.35 14.93 -9.04
N GLY A 531 -31.53 15.31 -7.75
CA GLY A 531 -32.70 16.04 -7.27
C GLY A 531 -33.93 15.18 -6.95
N GLU A 532 -33.79 13.86 -6.93
CA GLU A 532 -34.86 12.91 -6.63
C GLU A 532 -35.21 12.86 -5.15
N LYS A 533 -36.49 12.61 -4.82
CA LYS A 533 -36.91 12.40 -3.44
C LYS A 533 -36.50 11.02 -2.94
N ARG A 534 -35.88 10.96 -1.78
CA ARG A 534 -35.52 9.70 -1.15
C ARG A 534 -36.72 8.96 -0.57
N ASN A 535 -36.74 7.65 -0.78
CA ASN A 535 -37.72 6.75 -0.20
C ASN A 535 -37.15 6.06 1.05
N LYS A 536 -38.05 5.54 1.91
CA LYS A 536 -37.63 4.63 2.98
C LYS A 536 -37.08 3.33 2.36
N PRO A 537 -36.02 2.73 2.89
CA PRO A 537 -35.37 1.54 2.29
C PRO A 537 -36.34 0.39 1.96
N HIS A 538 -37.24 0.05 2.86
CA HIS A 538 -38.21 -1.04 2.67
C HIS A 538 -39.28 -0.76 1.63
N ALA A 539 -39.47 0.50 1.23
CA ALA A 539 -40.44 0.94 0.24
C ALA A 539 -39.83 1.05 -1.16
N ASP A 540 -38.53 0.86 -1.32
CA ASP A 540 -37.86 0.78 -2.61
C ASP A 540 -38.16 -0.58 -3.25
N PRO A 541 -38.74 -0.65 -4.48
CA PRO A 541 -39.12 -1.92 -5.11
C PRO A 541 -37.99 -2.92 -5.30
N ASP A 542 -36.78 -2.47 -5.63
CA ASP A 542 -35.63 -3.35 -5.87
C ASP A 542 -35.05 -3.89 -4.55
N VAL A 543 -34.96 -3.01 -3.55
CA VAL A 543 -34.57 -3.39 -2.19
C VAL A 543 -35.59 -4.34 -1.59
N HIS A 544 -36.90 -4.13 -1.85
CA HIS A 544 -37.98 -4.87 -1.24
C HIS A 544 -37.88 -6.39 -1.50
N LYS A 545 -37.73 -6.78 -2.75
CA LYS A 545 -37.59 -8.22 -3.10
C LYS A 545 -36.33 -8.82 -2.47
N ALA A 546 -35.18 -8.12 -2.61
CA ALA A 546 -33.90 -8.64 -2.20
C ALA A 546 -33.81 -8.83 -0.66
N TYR A 547 -34.32 -7.89 0.15
CA TYR A 547 -34.28 -8.07 1.60
C TYR A 547 -35.23 -9.17 2.10
N LEU A 548 -36.36 -9.40 1.44
CA LEU A 548 -37.25 -10.53 1.74
C LEU A 548 -36.55 -11.87 1.42
N ASP A 549 -35.92 -11.99 0.26
CA ASP A 549 -35.14 -13.16 -0.11
C ASP A 549 -34.02 -13.44 0.92
N ALA A 550 -33.35 -12.39 1.43
CA ALA A 550 -32.34 -12.51 2.49
C ALA A 550 -32.95 -12.98 3.82
N LEU A 551 -34.09 -12.44 4.22
CA LEU A 551 -34.80 -12.88 5.43
C LEU A 551 -35.20 -14.34 5.38
N ASP A 552 -35.73 -14.81 4.25
CA ASP A 552 -36.16 -16.21 4.07
C ASP A 552 -34.95 -17.18 4.06
N ARG A 553 -33.75 -16.70 3.62
CA ARG A 553 -32.51 -17.49 3.71
C ARG A 553 -31.99 -17.57 5.14
N LEU A 554 -32.02 -16.48 5.89
CA LEU A 554 -31.43 -16.38 7.23
C LEU A 554 -32.32 -16.97 8.33
N VAL A 555 -33.64 -16.97 8.15
CA VAL A 555 -34.61 -17.40 9.19
C VAL A 555 -35.47 -18.53 8.64
N SER A 556 -34.97 -19.76 8.71
CA SER A 556 -35.65 -20.97 8.20
C SER A 556 -36.85 -21.41 9.03
N ASP A 557 -36.90 -21.10 10.33
CA ASP A 557 -38.04 -21.39 11.20
C ASP A 557 -39.20 -20.44 10.88
N SER A 558 -40.34 -20.99 10.46
CA SER A 558 -41.51 -20.22 10.03
C SER A 558 -42.12 -19.37 11.14
N LYS A 559 -42.08 -19.84 12.40
CA LYS A 559 -42.58 -19.07 13.55
C LYS A 559 -41.67 -17.90 13.86
N LYS A 560 -40.35 -18.14 13.89
CA LYS A 560 -39.34 -17.12 14.06
C LYS A 560 -39.42 -16.09 12.93
N ALA A 561 -39.54 -16.53 11.68
CA ALA A 561 -39.70 -15.66 10.51
C ALA A 561 -40.93 -14.75 10.62
N ALA A 562 -42.05 -15.25 11.13
CA ALA A 562 -43.25 -14.44 11.36
C ALA A 562 -42.99 -13.36 12.44
N ILE A 563 -42.31 -13.69 13.53
CA ILE A 563 -41.94 -12.73 14.60
C ILE A 563 -40.98 -11.68 14.04
N VAL A 564 -39.94 -12.07 13.31
CA VAL A 564 -38.97 -11.14 12.68
C VAL A 564 -39.70 -10.15 11.75
N ARG A 565 -40.61 -10.63 10.90
CA ARG A 565 -41.39 -9.75 10.00
C ARG A 565 -42.29 -8.80 10.76
N GLN A 566 -42.92 -9.23 11.88
CA GLN A 566 -43.71 -8.35 12.73
C GLN A 566 -42.86 -7.26 13.39
N GLN A 567 -41.72 -7.65 13.97
CA GLN A 567 -40.78 -6.72 14.60
C GLN A 567 -40.18 -5.74 13.58
N LEU A 568 -39.90 -6.20 12.35
CA LEU A 568 -39.47 -5.33 11.25
C LEU A 568 -40.57 -4.33 10.89
N SER A 569 -41.82 -4.77 10.81
CA SER A 569 -42.99 -3.87 10.59
C SER A 569 -43.09 -2.79 11.67
N ASP A 570 -42.83 -3.15 12.94
CA ASP A 570 -42.85 -2.19 14.06
C ASP A 570 -41.69 -1.19 13.98
N PHE A 571 -40.50 -1.65 13.58
CA PHE A 571 -39.33 -0.79 13.37
C PHE A 571 -39.54 0.22 12.23
N VAL A 572 -39.95 -0.24 11.04
CA VAL A 572 -40.10 0.64 9.87
C VAL A 572 -41.29 1.61 9.97
N SER A 573 -42.29 1.24 10.78
CA SER A 573 -43.48 2.02 11.04
C SER A 573 -43.43 2.86 12.31
N ASN A 574 -42.28 2.90 13.01
CA ASN A 574 -42.09 3.62 14.29
C ASN A 574 -43.16 3.23 15.34
N ARG A 575 -43.28 1.95 15.66
CA ARG A 575 -44.18 1.46 16.71
C ARG A 575 -43.42 1.05 17.97
N GLY A 576 -44.13 1.02 19.09
CA GLY A 576 -43.54 0.63 20.37
C GLY A 576 -42.37 1.50 20.81
N VAL A 577 -41.25 0.90 21.18
CA VAL A 577 -40.02 1.61 21.58
C VAL A 577 -39.46 2.47 20.45
N PHE A 578 -39.63 2.05 19.21
CA PHE A 578 -39.16 2.74 18.01
C PHE A 578 -39.92 4.06 17.70
N ALA A 579 -41.06 4.28 18.36
CA ALA A 579 -41.84 5.52 18.29
C ALA A 579 -41.32 6.60 19.26
N ARG A 580 -40.40 6.27 20.18
CA ARG A 580 -39.89 7.25 21.15
C ARG A 580 -39.17 8.38 20.45
N PRO A 581 -39.41 9.65 20.82
CA PRO A 581 -38.74 10.79 20.19
C PRO A 581 -37.19 10.67 20.21
N GLN A 582 -36.63 10.15 21.30
CA GLN A 582 -35.17 9.91 21.41
C GLN A 582 -34.71 8.86 20.41
N ALA A 583 -35.40 7.72 20.32
CA ALA A 583 -35.05 6.67 19.36
C ALA A 583 -35.06 7.17 17.91
N ILE A 584 -36.00 8.05 17.57
CA ILE A 584 -36.09 8.68 16.25
C ILE A 584 -34.93 9.66 16.03
N LYS A 585 -34.63 10.51 17.05
CA LYS A 585 -33.53 11.48 16.97
C LYS A 585 -32.17 10.80 16.89
N ASP A 586 -31.97 9.77 17.69
CA ASP A 586 -30.68 9.05 17.79
C ASP A 586 -30.34 8.23 16.53
N ARG A 587 -31.33 8.04 15.61
CA ARG A 587 -31.06 7.49 14.27
C ARG A 587 -30.07 8.32 13.47
N GLU A 588 -29.98 9.63 13.73
CA GLU A 588 -29.10 10.55 13.00
C GLU A 588 -27.67 10.59 13.54
N THR A 589 -27.49 10.28 14.80
CA THR A 589 -26.23 10.51 15.52
C THR A 589 -25.52 9.24 15.98
N MET A 590 -26.27 8.15 16.20
CA MET A 590 -25.69 6.88 16.65
C MET A 590 -25.30 5.99 15.48
N SER A 591 -24.24 5.17 15.68
CA SER A 591 -23.98 4.06 14.78
C SER A 591 -25.15 3.08 14.76
N ALA A 592 -25.35 2.36 13.64
CA ALA A 592 -26.45 1.43 13.52
C ALA A 592 -26.42 0.34 14.62
N LEU A 593 -25.24 -0.20 14.93
CA LEU A 593 -25.07 -1.21 15.98
C LEU A 593 -25.41 -0.65 17.38
N SER A 594 -24.85 0.51 17.74
CA SER A 594 -25.15 1.15 19.03
C SER A 594 -26.63 1.50 19.18
N TRP A 595 -27.29 1.89 18.09
CA TRP A 595 -28.71 2.16 18.10
C TRP A 595 -29.53 0.88 18.35
N TRP A 596 -29.17 -0.22 17.70
CA TRP A 596 -29.83 -1.51 17.92
C TRP A 596 -29.58 -2.04 19.34
N ASP A 597 -28.38 -1.88 19.89
CA ASP A 597 -28.04 -2.29 21.26
C ASP A 597 -28.93 -1.55 22.28
N LEU A 598 -29.23 -0.28 22.05
CA LEU A 598 -30.04 0.53 22.96
C LEU A 598 -31.54 0.31 22.78
N TYR A 599 -32.04 0.27 21.56
CA TYR A 599 -33.47 0.26 21.26
C TYR A 599 -34.02 -1.09 20.78
N GLY A 600 -33.15 -2.03 20.40
CA GLY A 600 -33.54 -3.32 19.85
C GLY A 600 -34.02 -4.35 20.88
N VAL A 601 -33.81 -4.13 22.17
CA VAL A 601 -34.09 -5.10 23.26
C VAL A 601 -35.53 -5.61 23.28
N THR A 602 -36.51 -4.75 22.89
CA THR A 602 -37.94 -5.13 22.81
C THR A 602 -38.32 -5.90 21.54
N ALA A 603 -37.38 -6.03 20.59
CA ALA A 603 -37.54 -6.79 19.35
C ALA A 603 -36.40 -7.80 19.20
N PRO A 604 -36.27 -8.78 20.13
CA PRO A 604 -35.05 -9.58 20.30
C PRO A 604 -34.70 -10.43 19.07
N GLU A 605 -35.69 -10.94 18.32
CA GLU A 605 -35.42 -11.75 17.13
C GLU A 605 -34.88 -10.88 15.98
N LEU A 606 -35.44 -9.68 15.79
CA LEU A 606 -34.96 -8.72 14.80
C LEU A 606 -33.62 -8.12 15.23
N TYR A 607 -33.45 -7.78 16.51
CA TYR A 607 -32.19 -7.28 17.06
C TYR A 607 -31.03 -8.25 16.80
N GLY A 608 -31.20 -9.53 17.17
CA GLY A 608 -30.18 -10.54 16.96
C GLY A 608 -29.81 -10.72 15.47
N LEU A 609 -30.80 -10.56 14.56
CA LEU A 609 -30.56 -10.58 13.12
C LEU A 609 -29.85 -9.30 12.66
N ALA A 610 -30.31 -8.13 13.10
CA ALA A 610 -29.77 -6.82 12.70
C ALA A 610 -28.30 -6.69 13.08
N VAL A 611 -27.93 -7.05 14.33
CA VAL A 611 -26.53 -7.01 14.77
C VAL A 611 -25.65 -7.91 13.93
N ARG A 612 -26.08 -9.14 13.62
CA ARG A 612 -25.32 -10.07 12.81
C ARG A 612 -25.14 -9.58 11.37
N VAL A 613 -26.19 -9.07 10.75
CA VAL A 613 -26.15 -8.57 9.38
C VAL A 613 -25.27 -7.31 9.29
N LEU A 614 -25.46 -6.35 10.20
CA LEU A 614 -24.75 -5.07 10.18
C LEU A 614 -23.28 -5.17 10.55
N SER A 615 -22.84 -6.28 11.13
CA SER A 615 -21.43 -6.54 11.49
C SER A 615 -20.61 -7.19 10.38
N GLN A 616 -21.20 -7.46 9.22
CA GLN A 616 -20.49 -8.15 8.14
C GLN A 616 -19.55 -7.20 7.37
N SER A 617 -18.46 -7.77 6.82
CA SER A 617 -17.48 -7.06 6.00
C SER A 617 -17.94 -6.90 4.56
N VAL A 618 -17.35 -5.95 3.82
CA VAL A 618 -17.66 -5.69 2.40
C VAL A 618 -16.45 -5.84 1.47
N ASN A 619 -15.24 -6.03 2.02
CA ASN A 619 -14.02 -6.14 1.24
C ASN A 619 -13.01 -7.16 1.80
N THR A 620 -11.97 -7.43 1.01
CA THR A 620 -10.86 -8.35 1.32
C THR A 620 -9.61 -7.65 1.81
N SER A 621 -9.61 -6.34 2.01
CA SER A 621 -8.40 -5.55 2.32
C SER A 621 -7.65 -6.00 3.57
N CYS A 622 -8.36 -6.58 4.54
CA CYS A 622 -7.72 -7.17 5.72
C CYS A 622 -6.81 -8.35 5.35
N VAL A 623 -7.12 -9.11 4.28
CA VAL A 623 -6.30 -10.22 3.79
C VAL A 623 -5.08 -9.71 3.04
N GLU A 624 -5.29 -8.74 2.15
CA GLU A 624 -4.26 -8.19 1.28
C GLU A 624 -3.13 -7.50 2.07
N ARG A 625 -3.48 -6.85 3.18
CA ARG A 625 -2.48 -6.32 4.14
C ARG A 625 -1.55 -7.39 4.74
N GLY A 626 -1.86 -8.65 4.57
CA GLY A 626 -1.05 -9.79 5.01
C GLY A 626 -0.05 -10.31 3.99
N TRP A 627 -0.16 -9.92 2.71
CA TRP A 627 0.72 -10.45 1.66
C TRP A 627 2.17 -10.04 1.87
N SER A 628 2.44 -8.77 2.15
CA SER A 628 3.78 -8.27 2.49
C SER A 628 4.39 -8.98 3.71
N THR A 629 3.59 -9.29 4.71
CA THR A 629 4.01 -10.09 5.87
C THR A 629 4.50 -11.47 5.48
N TYR A 630 3.76 -12.14 4.59
CA TYR A 630 4.14 -13.48 4.13
C TYR A 630 5.45 -13.43 3.35
N GLU A 631 5.59 -12.51 2.40
CA GLU A 631 6.81 -12.31 1.62
C GLU A 631 8.01 -11.99 2.52
N TYR A 632 7.86 -11.09 3.47
CA TYR A 632 8.88 -10.74 4.44
C TYR A 632 9.36 -11.94 5.27
N ILE A 633 8.46 -12.81 5.71
CA ILE A 633 8.79 -14.01 6.48
C ILE A 633 9.42 -15.09 5.60
N HIS A 634 8.98 -15.21 4.35
CA HIS A 634 9.46 -16.21 3.39
C HIS A 634 10.61 -15.74 2.49
N ASP A 635 11.13 -14.54 2.69
CA ASP A 635 12.28 -14.03 1.93
C ASP A 635 13.43 -15.05 1.91
N VAL A 636 14.16 -15.08 0.79
CA VAL A 636 15.29 -15.98 0.48
C VAL A 636 16.34 -15.99 1.60
N LYS A 637 16.54 -14.87 2.30
CA LYS A 637 17.46 -14.74 3.44
C LYS A 637 17.02 -15.53 4.69
N ARG A 638 15.75 -15.89 4.79
CA ARG A 638 15.15 -16.62 5.93
C ARG A 638 14.78 -18.07 5.61
N ASN A 639 15.17 -18.60 4.47
CA ASN A 639 14.77 -19.90 3.89
C ASN A 639 15.12 -21.17 4.71
N LYS A 640 15.55 -21.05 5.96
CA LYS A 640 15.84 -22.21 6.83
C LYS A 640 14.68 -22.60 7.75
N LEU A 641 13.55 -21.90 7.69
CA LEU A 641 12.36 -22.27 8.45
C LEU A 641 11.64 -23.44 7.74
N ASN A 642 11.26 -24.47 8.48
CA ASN A 642 10.35 -25.47 7.94
C ASN A 642 8.93 -24.88 7.78
N SER A 643 8.11 -25.49 6.92
CA SER A 643 6.78 -24.97 6.59
C SER A 643 5.90 -24.73 7.84
N ASN A 644 5.92 -25.62 8.83
CA ASN A 644 5.11 -25.49 10.05
C ASN A 644 5.55 -24.31 10.93
N MET A 645 6.87 -24.09 11.06
CA MET A 645 7.41 -22.94 11.79
C MET A 645 7.10 -21.64 11.09
N ALA A 646 7.19 -21.62 9.76
CA ALA A 646 6.81 -20.46 8.97
C ALA A 646 5.32 -20.11 9.14
N LYS A 647 4.43 -21.08 9.05
CA LYS A 647 2.99 -20.90 9.32
C LYS A 647 2.72 -20.37 10.74
N SER A 648 3.41 -20.92 11.75
CA SER A 648 3.27 -20.46 13.14
C SER A 648 3.77 -19.02 13.32
N LEU A 649 4.88 -18.67 12.67
CA LEU A 649 5.43 -17.32 12.73
C LEU A 649 4.51 -16.30 12.04
N ILE A 650 3.94 -16.65 10.87
CA ILE A 650 2.96 -15.84 10.16
C ILE A 650 1.73 -15.62 11.05
N TYR A 651 1.21 -16.69 11.65
CA TYR A 651 0.07 -16.62 12.56
C TYR A 651 0.30 -15.65 13.73
N VAL A 652 1.44 -15.79 14.39
CA VAL A 652 1.82 -14.93 15.52
C VAL A 652 2.03 -13.50 15.07
N HIS A 653 2.79 -13.28 13.99
CA HIS A 653 3.07 -11.94 13.48
C HIS A 653 1.79 -11.21 13.08
N TYR A 654 0.94 -11.87 12.29
CA TYR A 654 -0.28 -11.25 11.77
C TYR A 654 -1.27 -10.91 12.90
N ASN A 655 -1.56 -11.87 13.76
CA ASN A 655 -2.51 -11.65 14.85
C ASN A 655 -1.99 -10.66 15.90
N ASN A 656 -0.69 -10.62 16.19
CA ASN A 656 -0.11 -9.60 17.08
C ASN A 656 -0.27 -8.19 16.51
N ARG A 657 -0.11 -8.00 15.20
CA ARG A 657 -0.38 -6.69 14.55
C ARG A 657 -1.86 -6.33 14.62
N LEU A 658 -2.76 -7.28 14.36
CA LEU A 658 -4.20 -7.06 14.52
C LEU A 658 -4.57 -6.69 15.97
N LEU A 659 -4.02 -7.40 16.95
CA LEU A 659 -4.23 -7.09 18.36
C LEU A 659 -3.72 -5.70 18.76
N THR A 660 -2.60 -5.25 18.14
CA THR A 660 -2.08 -3.90 18.34
C THR A 660 -3.07 -2.84 17.83
N ARG A 661 -3.75 -3.10 16.70
CA ARG A 661 -4.77 -2.19 16.14
C ARG A 661 -6.02 -2.03 17.03
N TYR A 662 -6.26 -2.97 17.93
CA TYR A 662 -7.39 -2.93 18.86
C TYR A 662 -7.05 -2.28 20.20
N ARG A 663 -5.84 -1.73 20.37
CA ARG A 663 -5.43 -0.96 21.54
C ARG A 663 -6.02 0.44 21.47
N GLU A 664 -6.35 1.00 22.64
CA GLU A 664 -6.89 2.36 22.76
C GLU A 664 -5.88 3.44 22.28
N ASP A 665 -4.58 3.19 22.48
CA ASP A 665 -3.49 4.09 22.11
C ASP A 665 -2.97 3.89 20.68
N TYR A 666 -3.63 3.04 19.85
CA TYR A 666 -3.15 2.70 18.51
C TYR A 666 -3.06 3.91 17.57
N GLU A 667 -4.13 4.72 17.49
CA GLU A 667 -4.20 5.87 16.57
C GLU A 667 -3.12 6.93 16.85
N GLU A 668 -2.77 7.13 18.14
CA GLU A 668 -1.79 8.12 18.55
C GLU A 668 -0.33 7.61 18.47
N MET A 669 -0.10 6.34 18.77
CA MET A 669 1.26 5.83 19.00
C MET A 669 1.76 4.87 17.93
N TYR A 670 0.90 4.06 17.31
CA TYR A 670 1.34 2.91 16.53
C TYR A 670 0.88 2.90 15.08
N LYS A 671 -0.05 3.76 14.68
CA LYS A 671 -0.62 3.81 13.33
C LYS A 671 0.44 4.05 12.27
N ASP A 672 1.33 5.03 12.49
CA ASP A 672 2.41 5.34 11.54
C ASP A 672 3.40 4.17 11.39
N TRP A 673 3.74 3.50 12.51
CA TRP A 673 4.58 2.32 12.46
C TRP A 673 3.93 1.17 11.69
N ASP A 674 2.64 0.93 11.92
CA ASP A 674 1.90 -0.14 11.25
C ASP A 674 1.73 0.13 9.74
N ALA A 675 1.59 1.40 9.35
CA ALA A 675 1.51 1.83 7.95
C ALA A 675 2.84 1.63 7.20
N ILE A 676 3.97 1.95 7.81
CA ILE A 676 5.30 1.83 7.17
C ILE A 676 5.60 0.39 6.71
N LEU A 677 5.28 -0.60 7.55
CA LEU A 677 5.49 -2.00 7.19
C LEU A 677 4.48 -2.54 6.16
N SER A 678 3.41 -1.80 5.89
CA SER A 678 2.48 -2.11 4.80
C SER A 678 2.90 -1.48 3.46
N ASP A 679 3.69 -0.40 3.49
CA ASP A 679 4.07 0.38 2.31
C ASP A 679 5.53 0.15 1.85
N ASP A 680 6.46 -0.20 2.76
CA ASP A 680 7.91 -0.11 2.49
C ASP A 680 8.57 -1.31 1.82
N ASP A 681 7.97 -2.49 1.78
CA ASP A 681 8.67 -3.68 1.27
C ASP A 681 8.74 -3.78 -0.27
N LEU A 682 8.35 -2.73 -0.99
CA LEU A 682 8.28 -2.77 -2.45
C LEU A 682 9.22 -1.77 -3.15
N ASP A 683 10.15 -1.14 -2.42
CA ASP A 683 11.04 -0.10 -2.99
C ASP A 683 12.21 -0.64 -3.83
N ASN A 684 12.32 -1.96 -3.99
CA ASN A 684 13.52 -2.54 -4.61
C ASN A 684 13.39 -2.98 -6.07
N ASP A 685 12.24 -2.90 -6.71
CA ASP A 685 12.14 -3.34 -8.10
C ASP A 685 11.31 -2.38 -8.99
N MET A 686 11.99 -1.28 -9.42
CA MET A 686 11.50 -0.42 -10.51
C MET A 686 11.55 -1.10 -11.89
N LYS A 687 11.83 -2.39 -11.96
CA LYS A 687 11.81 -3.15 -13.23
C LYS A 687 10.41 -3.56 -13.67
N ASP A 688 9.39 -3.45 -12.83
CA ASP A 688 8.18 -4.26 -12.96
C ASP A 688 6.87 -3.50 -13.11
N ILE A 689 6.83 -2.33 -13.75
CA ILE A 689 5.53 -1.82 -14.24
C ILE A 689 5.03 -2.71 -15.39
N GLU A 690 5.91 -3.14 -16.28
CA GLU A 690 5.58 -4.10 -17.35
C GLU A 690 5.34 -5.51 -16.80
N ASP A 691 6.16 -5.96 -15.84
CA ASP A 691 6.01 -7.28 -15.22
C ASP A 691 4.80 -7.34 -14.27
N ARG A 692 4.36 -6.24 -13.67
CA ARG A 692 3.12 -6.19 -12.88
C ARG A 692 1.86 -6.08 -13.73
N GLU A 693 1.87 -5.35 -14.83
CA GLU A 693 0.81 -5.44 -15.84
C GLU A 693 0.75 -6.88 -16.40
N HIS A 694 1.90 -7.51 -16.61
CA HIS A 694 1.97 -8.92 -17.00
C HIS A 694 1.54 -9.88 -15.88
N PHE A 695 1.83 -9.57 -14.63
CA PHE A 695 1.43 -10.36 -13.46
C PHE A 695 -0.07 -10.22 -13.18
N LEU A 696 -0.61 -9.00 -13.26
CA LEU A 696 -2.06 -8.74 -13.22
C LEU A 696 -2.75 -9.30 -14.48
N LEU A 697 -2.13 -9.21 -15.65
CA LEU A 697 -2.64 -9.77 -16.91
C LEU A 697 -2.62 -11.30 -16.94
N TYR A 698 -1.66 -11.96 -16.29
CA TYR A 698 -1.64 -13.44 -16.19
C TYR A 698 -2.72 -13.99 -15.26
N ASN A 699 -3.09 -13.23 -14.23
CA ASN A 699 -4.28 -13.53 -13.43
C ASN A 699 -5.59 -13.05 -14.10
N ASP A 700 -5.51 -12.07 -15.01
CA ASP A 700 -6.64 -11.45 -15.69
C ASP A 700 -7.06 -12.17 -17.00
N GLU A 701 -6.24 -13.06 -17.57
CA GLU A 701 -6.67 -13.84 -18.77
C GLU A 701 -7.78 -14.85 -18.46
N GLU A 702 -7.98 -15.22 -17.19
CA GLU A 702 -9.16 -15.99 -16.73
C GLU A 702 -10.31 -15.10 -16.24
N GLU A 703 -10.10 -13.80 -15.99
CA GLU A 703 -11.18 -12.83 -15.76
C GLU A 703 -11.72 -12.33 -17.10
N VAL A 704 -12.73 -13.02 -17.61
CA VAL A 704 -13.44 -12.66 -18.84
C VAL A 704 -13.80 -11.19 -18.84
N SER A 705 -13.18 -10.41 -19.74
CA SER A 705 -13.62 -9.08 -20.13
C SER A 705 -15.12 -9.14 -20.48
N ILE A 706 -15.96 -8.55 -19.66
CA ILE A 706 -17.41 -8.57 -19.79
C ILE A 706 -17.87 -7.72 -20.99
N ALA A 707 -16.97 -6.98 -21.61
CA ALA A 707 -17.33 -5.89 -22.53
C ALA A 707 -17.71 -6.30 -23.97
N THR A 708 -17.47 -7.56 -24.44
CA THR A 708 -17.62 -7.79 -25.89
C THR A 708 -18.16 -9.13 -26.40
N SER A 709 -18.58 -10.09 -25.60
CA SER A 709 -19.15 -11.31 -26.16
C SER A 709 -20.65 -11.42 -25.94
N GLY A 710 -21.38 -11.22 -27.02
CA GLY A 710 -22.73 -11.69 -27.38
C GLY A 710 -23.72 -11.96 -26.24
N LEU A 711 -24.47 -10.97 -25.80
CA LEU A 711 -25.68 -11.16 -25.03
C LEU A 711 -26.80 -11.75 -25.90
N PRO A 712 -27.49 -12.84 -25.48
CA PRO A 712 -28.79 -13.13 -26.01
C PRO A 712 -29.77 -12.04 -25.57
N SER A 713 -30.52 -11.51 -26.50
CA SER A 713 -31.59 -10.56 -26.28
C SER A 713 -32.68 -11.15 -25.39
N TYR A 714 -32.67 -10.81 -24.10
CA TYR A 714 -33.82 -11.01 -23.21
C TYR A 714 -34.49 -9.66 -23.01
N ALA A 715 -35.76 -9.59 -23.41
CA ALA A 715 -36.59 -8.42 -23.17
C ALA A 715 -36.81 -8.21 -21.67
N PRO A 716 -36.72 -6.95 -21.17
CA PRO A 716 -36.90 -6.67 -19.76
C PRO A 716 -38.35 -6.80 -19.34
N SER A 717 -38.58 -7.60 -18.27
CA SER A 717 -39.84 -7.50 -17.54
C SER A 717 -39.79 -6.22 -16.69
N GLN A 718 -40.83 -5.40 -16.80
CA GLN A 718 -41.01 -4.12 -16.13
C GLN A 718 -40.96 -4.26 -14.61
N GLY A 719 -39.97 -3.64 -13.98
CA GLY A 719 -39.86 -3.39 -12.55
C GLY A 719 -38.92 -2.21 -12.33
N SER A 720 -39.42 -1.12 -11.74
CA SER A 720 -38.73 0.15 -11.63
C SER A 720 -37.98 0.27 -10.32
N SER A 721 -36.65 0.49 -10.37
CA SER A 721 -35.82 0.88 -9.25
C SER A 721 -35.12 2.23 -9.48
N ALA A 722 -34.47 2.79 -8.45
CA ALA A 722 -33.61 3.96 -8.61
C ALA A 722 -32.48 3.71 -9.62
N LEU A 723 -31.97 2.47 -9.68
CA LEU A 723 -31.03 2.00 -10.71
C LEU A 723 -31.72 1.80 -12.07
N SER A 724 -33.01 1.52 -12.15
CA SER A 724 -33.79 1.46 -13.40
C SER A 724 -34.32 2.83 -13.81
N GLN A 725 -34.42 3.81 -12.90
CA GLN A 725 -34.72 5.20 -13.21
C GLN A 725 -33.65 5.87 -14.07
N ALA A 726 -32.40 5.40 -14.01
CA ALA A 726 -31.38 5.81 -14.98
C ALA A 726 -31.79 5.49 -16.42
N HIS A 727 -32.64 4.49 -16.64
CA HIS A 727 -33.21 4.14 -17.95
C HIS A 727 -34.47 4.95 -18.33
N GLN A 728 -35.31 5.33 -17.35
CA GLN A 728 -36.54 6.10 -17.60
C GLN A 728 -36.32 7.62 -17.75
N LEU A 729 -35.23 8.17 -17.17
CA LEU A 729 -34.89 9.59 -17.27
C LEU A 729 -34.39 10.01 -18.66
N HIS A 730 -34.22 9.07 -19.58
CA HIS A 730 -33.93 9.39 -20.99
C HIS A 730 -35.07 10.16 -21.69
N GLU A 731 -36.31 10.03 -21.23
CA GLU A 731 -37.46 10.73 -21.81
C GLU A 731 -37.76 12.10 -21.18
N ILE A 732 -37.24 12.41 -19.98
CA ILE A 732 -37.64 13.64 -19.24
C ILE A 732 -36.57 14.75 -19.34
N ALA A 733 -35.38 14.48 -19.83
CA ALA A 733 -34.26 15.45 -19.89
C ALA A 733 -34.40 16.55 -20.97
N GLN A 734 -35.57 16.69 -21.64
CA GLN A 734 -35.81 17.75 -22.63
C GLN A 734 -36.33 19.07 -22.07
N VAL A 735 -36.45 19.24 -20.74
CA VAL A 735 -37.02 20.47 -20.17
C VAL A 735 -36.12 21.14 -19.15
N LYS A 736 -35.56 22.30 -19.58
CA LYS A 736 -35.10 23.49 -18.83
C LYS A 736 -33.85 23.39 -17.93
N ARG A 737 -32.81 24.10 -18.37
CA ARG A 737 -31.62 24.55 -17.60
C ARG A 737 -31.99 25.56 -16.51
N PRO A 738 -31.49 25.48 -15.29
CA PRO A 738 -31.20 26.64 -14.46
C PRO A 738 -29.68 26.87 -14.33
N ARG A 739 -29.34 28.16 -14.18
CA ARG A 739 -27.96 28.69 -14.06
C ARG A 739 -27.31 28.27 -12.75
N MET A 740 -26.01 28.04 -12.85
CA MET A 740 -25.09 27.91 -11.69
C MET A 740 -25.22 29.10 -10.74
N ASN A 741 -25.37 28.80 -9.45
CA ASN A 741 -24.76 29.54 -8.36
C ASN A 741 -24.79 28.68 -7.07
N SER A 742 -23.61 28.57 -6.46
CA SER A 742 -23.33 28.14 -5.09
C SER A 742 -23.67 26.69 -4.69
N LEU A 743 -22.69 25.84 -4.73
CA LEU A 743 -22.61 24.60 -3.93
C LEU A 743 -22.47 24.94 -2.43
N PRO A 744 -23.28 24.39 -1.55
CA PRO A 744 -22.96 24.39 -0.13
C PRO A 744 -21.88 23.35 0.17
N SER A 745 -20.78 23.81 0.71
CA SER A 745 -19.61 23.03 1.15
C SER A 745 -19.83 22.24 2.45
N SER A 746 -20.98 21.65 2.69
CA SER A 746 -21.33 21.02 3.97
C SER A 746 -21.42 19.49 3.97
N PHE A 747 -20.92 18.81 2.93
CA PHE A 747 -20.77 17.34 2.92
C PHE A 747 -19.34 16.83 2.77
N LEU A 748 -18.36 17.67 3.09
CA LEU A 748 -17.03 17.20 3.40
C LEU A 748 -17.04 16.64 4.82
N LEU A 749 -16.76 15.37 4.91
CA LEU A 749 -16.47 14.59 6.09
C LEU A 749 -15.88 15.44 7.23
N ASN A 750 -16.64 15.71 8.26
CA ASN A 750 -16.10 15.94 9.59
C ASN A 750 -15.62 14.61 10.16
N SER A 751 -14.44 14.19 9.78
CA SER A 751 -13.57 13.37 10.61
C SER A 751 -12.65 14.32 11.36
N SER A 752 -13.17 15.07 12.29
CA SER A 752 -12.37 15.68 13.33
C SER A 752 -12.91 15.20 14.67
N SER A 753 -12.06 14.42 15.31
CA SER A 753 -11.90 14.29 16.75
C SER A 753 -12.69 15.32 17.55
N ARG A 754 -13.54 14.85 18.44
CA ARG A 754 -13.71 15.38 19.80
C ARG A 754 -14.33 14.32 20.70
N ASP A 755 -13.56 14.10 21.77
CA ASP A 755 -13.86 13.52 23.09
C ASP A 755 -14.44 12.11 23.12
#